data_33d2acf12a039d0fd7c97c7eaf67ee09
#
_entry.id   33d2acf12a039d0fd7c97c7eaf67ee09
#
_cell.length_a   1.000
_cell.length_b   1.000
_cell.length_c   1.000
_cell.angle_alpha   90.00
_cell.angle_beta   90.00
_cell.angle_gamma   90.00
#
_symmetry.space_group_name_H-M   'P 1'
#
loop_
_entity.id
_entity.type
_entity.pdbx_description
1 polymer ?
#
loop_
_entity_poly.entity_id
_entity_poly.type
_entity_poly.pdbx_seq_one_letter_code
_entity_poly.pdbx_strand_id
1 'polypeptide(L)'
;MQKFSFKALSDGAKTLAGSRDFRYGVFGVIILVAISLAFFATSLGDTLQQSDTMQGVANGQEAKAYFEQTGEKTCWTNSLFGGMPTFQISPSYASSKFISALQSVFGLGLPSPANLVFMMMAGFYILLLAMRQRWYLALLGAIAYGFSSYFFILIGAGHIWKFCVLAYVPPTIAGIVLAYRGKWLAGGALTAVFAMLQIASNHVQMTYYFLFVVVAMMIAYFVDSRRKKEMGKWFKATGVLAVAAMVAVGANLTSLYNTYEYSKETVRGRTTDLTAAKSSGVSGNVNKNGINRDQVTSWSYGVDETLTLIIPNVKGGATVKPNDITDDGGLAPASVIDLDKAQSLVEAAQITGDPSYDEQLRPQLQQMVGQFRQYFGDQPMTNGPVYVGVVIFALALLALFVVKGPMKWALLAVSILSILLSWGHNFSPLTYWMIDHFPMYDKFRAPASILVIVEFTLPILAVMAVNQILTEENFFKKHRNAVFAAFGIPALFCVIGWLMPSVFGNGLSVGEAEQLEEILAQTSGMEHDFYSRAFSIVGEARLSMVAADSLRSLLLLAVGAVLLLAYVKGKLSRNVFVGVLIAVVLVDMFQVDKRYINEDMFVKHTEDDALTFIPTSADSQILQDRSYYRVSDVRNFGSPNPSFFHKSVGGYHAAKLTRYNDIISKMLQPTNGVILGMKQTYGTVDLSLVDMKAYNMLNTKYLIVDGKVLTNPGALGNAWLVDNVEYAEGADAEMDALQKLNPAVKAVADVKFKPVLGTAAPKQPGDTIYLTSYKPNELRYKSQTGNDAVAVFSEVYFPWGWTATVDGKELPIARVDYTLRGMRLPAGSHEIVMRFDPKSIHTTETVAYTSITLVYLALIVALIATVAAYGRRKEQL
;
A
#
# COMPACT_ATOMS: atom_id res chain seq x y z
N MET A 1 -37.38 -23.91 21.77
CA MET A 1 -37.28 -23.63 20.32
C MET A 1 -38.69 -23.32 19.81
N GLN A 2 -39.04 -22.02 19.72
CA GLN A 2 -40.33 -21.59 19.14
C GLN A 2 -40.30 -21.84 17.64
N LYS A 3 -41.37 -22.36 17.05
CA LYS A 3 -41.51 -22.70 15.64
C LYS A 3 -41.21 -21.47 14.77
N PHE A 4 -40.18 -21.58 13.96
CA PHE A 4 -39.88 -20.65 12.90
C PHE A 4 -41.00 -20.68 11.88
N SER A 5 -41.78 -19.59 11.75
CA SER A 5 -42.85 -19.47 10.77
C SER A 5 -42.37 -18.57 9.61
N PHE A 6 -42.47 -19.06 8.39
CA PHE A 6 -42.21 -18.30 7.16
C PHE A 6 -43.05 -17.00 7.12
N LYS A 7 -44.26 -17.04 7.69
CA LYS A 7 -45.16 -15.88 7.82
C LYS A 7 -44.51 -14.80 8.71
N ALA A 8 -43.89 -15.16 9.84
CA ALA A 8 -43.23 -14.20 10.72
C ALA A 8 -42.02 -13.54 10.06
N LEU A 9 -41.30 -14.22 9.17
CA LEU A 9 -40.20 -13.63 8.39
C LEU A 9 -40.74 -12.65 7.32
N SER A 10 -41.80 -13.04 6.60
CA SER A 10 -42.44 -12.15 5.59
C SER A 10 -42.98 -10.88 6.24
N ASP A 11 -43.67 -11.03 7.37
CA ASP A 11 -44.24 -9.88 8.10
C ASP A 11 -43.13 -9.01 8.72
N GLY A 12 -42.07 -9.63 9.19
CA GLY A 12 -40.87 -8.93 9.68
C GLY A 12 -40.16 -8.14 8.59
N ALA A 13 -40.00 -8.70 7.40
CA ALA A 13 -39.41 -8.00 6.24
C ALA A 13 -40.26 -6.81 5.80
N LYS A 14 -41.60 -6.97 5.73
CA LYS A 14 -42.51 -5.86 5.42
C LYS A 14 -42.48 -4.75 6.47
N THR A 15 -42.42 -5.12 7.75
CA THR A 15 -42.31 -4.19 8.87
C THR A 15 -41.01 -3.42 8.86
N LEU A 16 -39.90 -4.09 8.59
CA LEU A 16 -38.58 -3.49 8.44
C LEU A 16 -38.58 -2.48 7.28
N ALA A 17 -38.98 -2.91 6.08
CA ALA A 17 -39.05 -2.07 4.88
C ALA A 17 -40.00 -0.85 5.06
N GLY A 18 -41.06 -1.03 5.83
CA GLY A 18 -41.99 0.06 6.18
C GLY A 18 -41.47 1.01 7.27
N SER A 19 -40.41 0.66 7.98
CA SER A 19 -39.91 1.50 9.06
C SER A 19 -39.25 2.79 8.54
N ARG A 20 -39.45 3.90 9.26
CA ARG A 20 -38.82 5.19 8.92
C ARG A 20 -37.30 5.09 8.92
N ASP A 21 -36.73 4.44 9.92
CA ASP A 21 -35.28 4.31 10.09
C ASP A 21 -34.64 3.55 8.93
N PHE A 22 -35.28 2.48 8.45
CA PHE A 22 -34.79 1.72 7.30
C PHE A 22 -34.84 2.56 6.03
N ARG A 23 -35.98 3.22 5.74
CA ARG A 23 -36.14 4.05 4.54
C ARG A 23 -35.15 5.21 4.52
N TYR A 24 -34.95 5.89 5.64
CA TYR A 24 -33.95 6.95 5.73
C TYR A 24 -32.51 6.40 5.67
N GLY A 25 -32.26 5.21 6.20
CA GLY A 25 -30.97 4.52 6.08
C GLY A 25 -30.65 4.24 4.60
N VAL A 26 -31.58 3.69 3.84
CA VAL A 26 -31.46 3.45 2.40
C VAL A 26 -31.29 4.75 1.62
N PHE A 27 -32.04 5.79 1.96
CA PHE A 27 -31.92 7.11 1.34
C PHE A 27 -30.51 7.69 1.54
N GLY A 28 -29.92 7.52 2.71
CA GLY A 28 -28.52 7.89 2.97
C GLY A 28 -27.55 7.14 2.06
N VAL A 29 -27.74 5.83 1.85
CA VAL A 29 -26.91 5.03 0.93
C VAL A 29 -27.04 5.54 -0.52
N ILE A 30 -28.24 5.88 -0.98
CA ILE A 30 -28.47 6.45 -2.32
C ILE A 30 -27.68 7.76 -2.49
N ILE A 31 -27.69 8.62 -1.47
CA ILE A 31 -26.89 9.86 -1.49
C ILE A 31 -25.38 9.55 -1.60
N LEU A 32 -24.87 8.56 -0.84
CA LEU A 32 -23.46 8.18 -0.91
C LEU A 32 -23.07 7.64 -2.29
N VAL A 33 -23.95 6.85 -2.92
CA VAL A 33 -23.76 6.40 -4.33
C VAL A 33 -23.71 7.60 -5.26
N ALA A 34 -24.67 8.53 -5.14
CA ALA A 34 -24.71 9.72 -5.99
C ALA A 34 -23.45 10.60 -5.84
N ILE A 35 -22.96 10.79 -4.62
CA ILE A 35 -21.74 11.59 -4.36
C ILE A 35 -20.52 10.90 -4.97
N SER A 36 -20.36 9.58 -4.79
CA SER A 36 -19.21 8.85 -5.34
C SER A 36 -19.19 8.84 -6.86
N LEU A 37 -20.34 8.71 -7.51
CA LEU A 37 -20.46 8.84 -8.97
C LEU A 37 -20.23 10.27 -9.45
N ALA A 38 -20.74 11.28 -8.72
CA ALA A 38 -20.57 12.69 -9.09
C ALA A 38 -19.11 13.14 -9.03
N PHE A 39 -18.30 12.60 -8.11
CA PHE A 39 -16.87 12.92 -8.03
C PHE A 39 -16.12 12.51 -9.31
N PHE A 40 -16.49 11.39 -9.90
CA PHE A 40 -15.87 10.85 -11.12
C PHE A 40 -16.74 11.02 -12.37
N ALA A 41 -17.73 11.93 -12.36
CA ALA A 41 -18.73 12.01 -13.42
C ALA A 41 -18.13 12.22 -14.83
N THR A 42 -17.02 12.95 -14.93
CA THR A 42 -16.30 13.25 -16.17
C THR A 42 -15.39 12.12 -16.64
N SER A 43 -15.01 11.21 -15.73
CA SER A 43 -14.07 10.11 -16.00
C SER A 43 -14.70 8.73 -15.77
N LEU A 44 -16.05 8.67 -15.75
CA LEU A 44 -16.76 7.39 -15.61
C LEU A 44 -16.59 6.54 -16.86
N GLY A 45 -15.99 5.37 -16.68
CA GLY A 45 -15.68 4.45 -17.77
C GLY A 45 -14.25 4.56 -18.28
N ASP A 46 -13.54 5.61 -17.91
CA ASP A 46 -12.11 5.75 -18.21
C ASP A 46 -11.25 5.01 -17.17
N THR A 47 -10.02 4.68 -17.55
CA THR A 47 -9.09 3.94 -16.67
C THR A 47 -8.13 4.88 -15.99
N LEU A 48 -8.11 4.85 -14.65
CA LEU A 48 -7.14 5.59 -13.84
C LEU A 48 -5.76 4.96 -13.99
N GLN A 49 -4.77 5.74 -14.41
CA GLN A 49 -3.38 5.31 -14.46
C GLN A 49 -2.77 5.26 -13.06
N GLN A 50 -2.25 4.10 -12.68
CA GLN A 50 -1.75 3.84 -11.34
C GLN A 50 -0.46 3.00 -11.42
N SER A 51 0.66 3.54 -10.96
CA SER A 51 1.96 2.87 -11.03
C SER A 51 2.00 1.50 -10.34
N ASP A 52 1.46 1.40 -9.12
CA ASP A 52 1.46 0.13 -8.37
C ASP A 52 0.51 -0.91 -8.97
N THR A 53 -0.61 -0.47 -9.57
CA THR A 53 -1.52 -1.37 -10.28
C THR A 53 -0.84 -1.96 -11.51
N MET A 54 -0.12 -1.15 -12.29
CA MET A 54 0.65 -1.61 -13.44
C MET A 54 1.72 -2.63 -13.03
N GLN A 55 2.44 -2.39 -11.93
CA GLN A 55 3.41 -3.36 -11.39
C GLN A 55 2.73 -4.68 -10.98
N GLY A 56 1.58 -4.60 -10.32
CA GLY A 56 0.79 -5.77 -9.93
C GLY A 56 0.32 -6.60 -11.13
N VAL A 57 -0.15 -5.94 -12.19
CA VAL A 57 -0.56 -6.58 -13.45
C VAL A 57 0.63 -7.28 -14.12
N ALA A 58 1.77 -6.59 -14.26
CA ALA A 58 2.97 -7.16 -14.87
C ALA A 58 3.47 -8.39 -14.12
N ASN A 59 3.60 -8.29 -12.80
CA ASN A 59 4.09 -9.39 -11.96
C ASN A 59 3.13 -10.59 -11.93
N GLY A 60 1.83 -10.35 -12.08
CA GLY A 60 0.79 -11.39 -12.08
C GLY A 60 0.49 -12.01 -13.44
N GLN A 61 1.08 -11.49 -14.52
CA GLN A 61 0.70 -11.83 -15.89
C GLN A 61 0.90 -13.33 -16.22
N GLU A 62 2.00 -13.95 -15.81
CA GLU A 62 2.24 -15.37 -16.08
C GLU A 62 1.20 -16.26 -15.40
N ALA A 63 0.86 -15.97 -14.13
CA ALA A 63 -0.14 -16.74 -13.39
C ALA A 63 -1.54 -16.55 -14.00
N LYS A 64 -1.86 -15.35 -14.47
CA LYS A 64 -3.12 -15.03 -15.17
C LYS A 64 -3.21 -15.78 -16.49
N ALA A 65 -2.19 -15.68 -17.34
CA ALA A 65 -2.14 -16.36 -18.64
C ALA A 65 -2.22 -17.88 -18.49
N TYR A 66 -1.54 -18.44 -17.50
CA TYR A 66 -1.62 -19.88 -17.19
C TYR A 66 -3.04 -20.30 -16.81
N PHE A 67 -3.70 -19.52 -15.96
CA PHE A 67 -5.08 -19.77 -15.57
C PHE A 67 -6.06 -19.67 -16.74
N GLU A 68 -5.91 -18.66 -17.59
CA GLU A 68 -6.74 -18.46 -18.79
C GLU A 68 -6.60 -19.61 -19.79
N GLN A 69 -5.39 -20.17 -19.95
CA GLN A 69 -5.11 -21.26 -20.86
C GLN A 69 -5.53 -22.64 -20.33
N THR A 70 -5.43 -22.87 -19.03
CA THR A 70 -5.56 -24.22 -18.45
C THR A 70 -6.72 -24.37 -17.48
N GLY A 71 -7.25 -23.28 -16.94
CA GLY A 71 -8.17 -23.26 -15.81
C GLY A 71 -7.53 -23.62 -14.46
N GLU A 72 -6.22 -23.91 -14.44
CA GLU A 72 -5.47 -24.27 -13.24
C GLU A 72 -4.80 -23.02 -12.61
N LYS A 73 -4.73 -22.98 -11.29
CA LYS A 73 -4.02 -21.93 -10.56
C LYS A 73 -2.59 -22.36 -10.25
N THR A 74 -1.67 -21.41 -10.30
CA THR A 74 -0.29 -21.63 -9.88
C THR A 74 0.06 -20.82 -8.64
N CYS A 75 0.95 -21.37 -7.80
CA CYS A 75 1.54 -20.67 -6.66
C CYS A 75 3.02 -20.34 -6.89
N TRP A 76 3.50 -20.47 -8.13
CA TRP A 76 4.84 -20.10 -8.57
C TRP A 76 4.80 -19.26 -9.84
N THR A 77 5.71 -18.30 -9.97
CA THR A 77 5.90 -17.51 -11.19
C THR A 77 7.39 -17.37 -11.51
N ASN A 78 7.71 -17.30 -12.80
CA ASN A 78 9.04 -16.98 -13.32
C ASN A 78 9.10 -15.60 -13.98
N SER A 79 8.03 -14.79 -13.88
CA SER A 79 7.96 -13.44 -14.47
C SER A 79 9.03 -12.49 -13.93
N LEU A 80 9.52 -12.70 -12.70
CA LEU A 80 10.50 -11.84 -12.05
C LEU A 80 11.47 -12.62 -11.17
N PHE A 81 12.66 -12.06 -10.99
CA PHE A 81 13.73 -12.60 -10.14
C PHE A 81 14.11 -14.05 -10.43
N GLY A 82 13.97 -14.49 -11.68
CA GLY A 82 14.27 -15.87 -12.08
C GLY A 82 13.34 -16.93 -11.50
N GLY A 83 12.32 -16.53 -10.71
CA GLY A 83 11.29 -17.38 -10.14
C GLY A 83 11.10 -17.19 -8.64
N MET A 84 9.82 -17.13 -8.23
CA MET A 84 9.43 -17.02 -6.82
C MET A 84 7.98 -17.47 -6.59
N PRO A 85 7.62 -17.82 -5.33
CA PRO A 85 6.23 -18.10 -4.98
C PRO A 85 5.33 -16.87 -5.17
N THR A 86 4.06 -17.11 -5.60
CA THR A 86 3.06 -16.04 -5.82
C THR A 86 2.33 -15.60 -4.55
N PHE A 87 2.77 -16.01 -3.36
CA PHE A 87 2.05 -15.75 -2.09
C PHE A 87 1.84 -14.26 -1.78
N GLN A 88 2.67 -13.39 -2.37
CA GLN A 88 2.58 -11.93 -2.27
C GLN A 88 2.39 -11.25 -3.65
N ILE A 89 2.24 -12.03 -4.72
CA ILE A 89 2.03 -11.56 -6.09
C ILE A 89 0.70 -12.09 -6.57
N SER A 90 -0.34 -11.26 -6.53
CA SER A 90 -1.69 -11.63 -6.98
C SER A 90 -2.13 -13.03 -6.50
N PRO A 91 -2.03 -13.34 -5.19
CA PRO A 91 -2.27 -14.67 -4.67
C PRO A 91 -3.70 -15.12 -4.99
N SER A 92 -3.84 -16.32 -5.55
CA SER A 92 -5.13 -16.86 -5.98
C SER A 92 -5.37 -18.23 -5.38
N TYR A 93 -6.13 -18.26 -4.28
CA TYR A 93 -6.56 -19.49 -3.62
C TYR A 93 -8.00 -19.84 -4.01
N ALA A 94 -8.36 -21.14 -3.92
CA ALA A 94 -9.70 -21.60 -4.31
C ALA A 94 -10.80 -21.02 -3.39
N SER A 95 -10.51 -20.84 -2.10
CA SER A 95 -11.40 -20.23 -1.13
C SER A 95 -11.66 -18.75 -1.34
N SER A 96 -10.71 -18.00 -1.95
CA SER A 96 -10.79 -16.54 -2.12
C SER A 96 -12.02 -16.07 -2.90
N LYS A 97 -12.56 -16.89 -3.82
CA LYS A 97 -13.76 -16.57 -4.61
C LYS A 97 -14.99 -16.25 -3.74
N PHE A 98 -15.13 -16.91 -2.59
CA PHE A 98 -16.25 -16.65 -1.68
C PHE A 98 -16.08 -15.33 -0.93
N ILE A 99 -14.83 -14.97 -0.60
CA ILE A 99 -14.51 -13.67 0.01
C ILE A 99 -14.75 -12.55 -1.00
N SER A 100 -14.29 -12.72 -2.25
CA SER A 100 -14.46 -11.74 -3.32
C SER A 100 -15.94 -11.50 -3.67
N ALA A 101 -16.80 -12.53 -3.54
CA ALA A 101 -18.24 -12.36 -3.73
C ALA A 101 -18.85 -11.37 -2.73
N LEU A 102 -18.49 -11.45 -1.44
CA LEU A 102 -18.94 -10.48 -0.44
C LEU A 102 -18.36 -9.08 -0.68
N GLN A 103 -17.12 -9.00 -1.16
CA GLN A 103 -16.48 -7.75 -1.55
C GLN A 103 -17.25 -7.05 -2.67
N SER A 104 -17.61 -7.78 -3.73
CA SER A 104 -18.41 -7.26 -4.85
C SER A 104 -19.80 -6.78 -4.41
N VAL A 105 -20.45 -7.54 -3.50
CA VAL A 105 -21.73 -7.13 -2.93
C VAL A 105 -21.60 -5.82 -2.14
N PHE A 106 -20.54 -5.66 -1.35
CA PHE A 106 -20.34 -4.42 -0.60
C PHE A 106 -20.04 -3.21 -1.48
N GLY A 107 -19.34 -3.42 -2.62
CA GLY A 107 -19.07 -2.39 -3.62
C GLY A 107 -20.25 -2.07 -4.54
N LEU A 108 -21.40 -2.76 -4.41
CA LEU A 108 -22.62 -2.62 -5.23
C LEU A 108 -22.41 -2.75 -6.74
N GLY A 109 -21.27 -3.29 -7.20
CA GLY A 109 -20.94 -3.36 -8.63
C GLY A 109 -20.75 -2.00 -9.31
N LEU A 110 -20.50 -0.94 -8.55
CA LEU A 110 -20.21 0.39 -9.11
C LEU A 110 -18.88 0.36 -9.88
N PRO A 111 -18.72 1.22 -10.92
CA PRO A 111 -17.46 1.32 -11.64
C PRO A 111 -16.32 1.81 -10.75
N SER A 112 -15.10 1.34 -11.02
CA SER A 112 -13.89 1.84 -10.37
C SER A 112 -13.51 3.21 -10.98
N PRO A 113 -12.98 4.15 -10.16
CA PRO A 113 -12.74 4.08 -8.73
C PRO A 113 -13.93 4.55 -7.85
N ALA A 114 -15.09 4.86 -8.41
CA ALA A 114 -16.26 5.32 -7.65
C ALA A 114 -16.75 4.30 -6.60
N ASN A 115 -16.63 3.00 -6.90
CA ASN A 115 -16.92 1.92 -5.95
C ASN A 115 -16.05 2.01 -4.69
N LEU A 116 -14.79 2.41 -4.80
CA LEU A 116 -13.86 2.54 -3.68
C LEU A 116 -14.32 3.64 -2.72
N VAL A 117 -14.57 4.84 -3.24
CA VAL A 117 -15.05 5.97 -2.43
C VAL A 117 -16.41 5.65 -1.80
N PHE A 118 -17.30 4.98 -2.53
CA PHE A 118 -18.56 4.49 -1.98
C PHE A 118 -18.33 3.54 -0.79
N MET A 119 -17.47 2.52 -0.93
CA MET A 119 -17.20 1.55 0.14
C MET A 119 -16.65 2.24 1.41
N MET A 120 -15.77 3.23 1.25
CA MET A 120 -15.21 4.01 2.35
C MET A 120 -16.31 4.73 3.12
N MET A 121 -17.14 5.49 2.41
CA MET A 121 -18.27 6.20 2.99
C MET A 121 -19.31 5.25 3.59
N ALA A 122 -19.67 4.19 2.89
CA ALA A 122 -20.66 3.22 3.34
C ALA A 122 -20.24 2.50 4.63
N GLY A 123 -18.97 2.11 4.73
CA GLY A 123 -18.41 1.51 5.94
C GLY A 123 -18.54 2.41 7.15
N PHE A 124 -18.20 3.69 6.99
CA PHE A 124 -18.29 4.67 8.08
C PHE A 124 -19.74 5.04 8.42
N TYR A 125 -20.60 5.07 7.41
CA TYR A 125 -22.05 5.26 7.61
C TYR A 125 -22.64 4.15 8.49
N ILE A 126 -22.28 2.88 8.21
CA ILE A 126 -22.68 1.72 9.03
C ILE A 126 -22.18 1.86 10.47
N LEU A 127 -20.93 2.30 10.66
CA LEU A 127 -20.36 2.53 11.99
C LEU A 127 -21.17 3.57 12.78
N LEU A 128 -21.44 4.71 12.20
CA LEU A 128 -22.16 5.78 12.89
C LEU A 128 -23.62 5.40 13.20
N LEU A 129 -24.29 4.66 12.31
CA LEU A 129 -25.60 4.07 12.59
C LEU A 129 -25.52 3.05 13.76
N ALA A 130 -24.47 2.22 13.81
CA ALA A 130 -24.23 1.32 14.93
C ALA A 130 -23.97 2.09 16.23
N MET A 131 -23.37 3.26 16.18
CA MET A 131 -23.21 4.20 17.30
C MET A 131 -24.49 4.97 17.66
N ARG A 132 -25.64 4.65 17.03
CA ARG A 132 -26.97 5.33 17.19
C ARG A 132 -26.98 6.79 16.75
N GLN A 133 -26.11 7.18 15.87
CA GLN A 133 -26.25 8.49 15.26
C GLN A 133 -27.44 8.49 14.29
N ARG A 134 -28.12 9.63 14.19
CA ARG A 134 -29.20 9.79 13.21
C ARG A 134 -28.62 9.70 11.79
N TRP A 135 -29.41 9.19 10.84
CA TRP A 135 -28.95 8.93 9.48
C TRP A 135 -28.24 10.13 8.82
N TYR A 136 -28.72 11.34 9.02
CA TYR A 136 -28.12 12.54 8.44
C TYR A 136 -26.80 12.93 9.13
N LEU A 137 -26.61 12.60 10.40
CA LEU A 137 -25.34 12.76 11.10
C LEU A 137 -24.34 11.65 10.69
N ALA A 138 -24.87 10.46 10.46
CA ALA A 138 -24.08 9.38 9.89
C ALA A 138 -23.61 9.72 8.48
N LEU A 139 -24.45 10.40 7.67
CA LEU A 139 -24.09 10.89 6.35
C LEU A 139 -22.97 11.95 6.41
N LEU A 140 -23.09 12.94 7.34
CA LEU A 140 -22.01 13.92 7.55
C LEU A 140 -20.66 13.26 7.85
N GLY A 141 -20.65 12.33 8.81
CA GLY A 141 -19.40 11.65 9.19
C GLY A 141 -18.88 10.71 8.09
N ALA A 142 -19.79 10.07 7.34
CA ALA A 142 -19.40 9.21 6.21
C ALA A 142 -18.70 10.01 5.09
N ILE A 143 -19.22 11.19 4.76
CA ILE A 143 -18.59 12.10 3.80
C ILE A 143 -17.25 12.60 4.35
N ALA A 144 -17.21 13.07 5.61
CA ALA A 144 -15.99 13.55 6.22
C ALA A 144 -14.88 12.50 6.27
N TYR A 145 -15.20 11.23 6.53
CA TYR A 145 -14.24 10.13 6.47
C TYR A 145 -13.87 9.77 5.04
N GLY A 146 -14.86 9.53 4.18
CA GLY A 146 -14.64 9.04 2.81
C GLY A 146 -13.90 10.01 1.90
N PHE A 147 -13.97 11.32 2.22
CA PHE A 147 -13.26 12.40 1.53
C PHE A 147 -12.04 12.92 2.30
N SER A 148 -11.55 12.19 3.32
CA SER A 148 -10.22 12.51 3.88
C SER A 148 -9.16 12.28 2.82
N SER A 149 -8.28 13.27 2.60
CA SER A 149 -7.47 13.37 1.37
C SER A 149 -6.49 12.22 1.18
N TYR A 150 -6.00 11.61 2.25
CA TYR A 150 -5.09 10.47 2.16
C TYR A 150 -5.69 9.28 1.40
N PHE A 151 -7.01 9.09 1.46
CA PHE A 151 -7.66 8.01 0.72
C PHE A 151 -7.63 8.22 -0.80
N PHE A 152 -7.76 9.47 -1.24
CA PHE A 152 -7.61 9.82 -2.65
C PHE A 152 -6.16 9.66 -3.12
N ILE A 153 -5.19 10.03 -2.27
CA ILE A 153 -3.78 9.79 -2.51
C ILE A 153 -3.49 8.28 -2.70
N LEU A 154 -4.11 7.42 -1.87
CA LEU A 154 -3.98 5.96 -2.01
C LEU A 154 -4.59 5.44 -3.32
N ILE A 155 -5.73 6.00 -3.76
CA ILE A 155 -6.34 5.65 -5.03
C ILE A 155 -5.41 6.07 -6.18
N GLY A 156 -4.94 7.31 -6.20
CA GLY A 156 -4.03 7.82 -7.23
C GLY A 156 -2.72 7.02 -7.34
N ALA A 157 -2.14 6.63 -6.21
CA ALA A 157 -0.93 5.81 -6.18
C ALA A 157 -1.15 4.34 -6.56
N GLY A 158 -2.39 3.85 -6.61
CA GLY A 158 -2.69 2.42 -6.85
C GLY A 158 -2.60 1.53 -5.61
N HIS A 159 -2.54 2.10 -4.41
CA HIS A 159 -2.49 1.36 -3.14
C HIS A 159 -3.86 0.77 -2.76
N ILE A 160 -4.50 0.06 -3.69
CA ILE A 160 -5.90 -0.40 -3.58
C ILE A 160 -6.11 -1.36 -2.40
N TRP A 161 -5.16 -2.26 -2.13
CA TRP A 161 -5.25 -3.19 -1.02
C TRP A 161 -5.24 -2.47 0.34
N LYS A 162 -4.40 -1.46 0.49
CA LYS A 162 -4.35 -0.58 1.65
C LYS A 162 -5.65 0.17 1.83
N PHE A 163 -6.19 0.71 0.73
CA PHE A 163 -7.49 1.38 0.70
C PHE A 163 -8.64 0.46 1.14
N CYS A 164 -8.71 -0.77 0.60
CA CYS A 164 -9.75 -1.73 0.95
C CYS A 164 -9.74 -2.08 2.45
N VAL A 165 -8.56 -2.27 3.07
CA VAL A 165 -8.48 -2.46 4.53
C VAL A 165 -9.16 -1.30 5.26
N LEU A 166 -8.85 -0.06 4.88
CA LEU A 166 -9.40 1.14 5.51
C LEU A 166 -10.92 1.29 5.30
N ALA A 167 -11.46 0.81 4.17
CA ALA A 167 -12.90 0.77 3.92
C ALA A 167 -13.62 -0.29 4.78
N TYR A 168 -12.95 -1.40 5.13
CA TYR A 168 -13.55 -2.47 5.95
C TYR A 168 -13.38 -2.27 7.46
N VAL A 169 -12.46 -1.44 7.90
CA VAL A 169 -12.26 -1.11 9.32
C VAL A 169 -13.51 -0.53 9.98
N PRO A 170 -14.17 0.51 9.44
CA PRO A 170 -15.34 1.08 10.09
C PRO A 170 -16.48 0.07 10.31
N PRO A 171 -16.90 -0.76 9.34
CA PRO A 171 -17.93 -1.76 9.59
C PRO A 171 -17.47 -2.91 10.50
N THR A 172 -16.17 -3.24 10.55
CA THR A 172 -15.61 -4.14 11.57
C THR A 172 -15.84 -3.56 12.97
N ILE A 173 -15.50 -2.30 13.17
CA ILE A 173 -15.71 -1.58 14.45
C ILE A 173 -17.20 -1.42 14.74
N ALA A 174 -18.06 -1.25 13.73
CA ALA A 174 -19.51 -1.25 13.89
C ALA A 174 -20.02 -2.53 14.54
N GLY A 175 -19.49 -3.68 14.10
CA GLY A 175 -19.78 -4.98 14.71
C GLY A 175 -19.36 -5.02 16.20
N ILE A 176 -18.16 -4.50 16.51
CA ILE A 176 -17.66 -4.38 17.88
C ILE A 176 -18.60 -3.53 18.74
N VAL A 177 -19.00 -2.36 18.23
CA VAL A 177 -19.96 -1.45 18.88
C VAL A 177 -21.29 -2.17 19.16
N LEU A 178 -21.84 -2.89 18.18
CA LEU A 178 -23.10 -3.63 18.34
C LEU A 178 -22.98 -4.73 19.39
N ALA A 179 -21.87 -5.45 19.46
CA ALA A 179 -21.64 -6.51 20.45
C ALA A 179 -21.61 -5.93 21.87
N TYR A 180 -20.86 -4.84 22.13
CA TYR A 180 -20.83 -4.18 23.43
C TYR A 180 -22.16 -3.53 23.83
N ARG A 181 -23.02 -3.27 22.85
CA ARG A 181 -24.40 -2.78 23.07
C ARG A 181 -25.41 -3.90 23.25
N GLY A 182 -24.97 -5.13 23.44
CA GLY A 182 -25.78 -6.31 23.73
C GLY A 182 -26.39 -6.99 22.50
N LYS A 183 -26.11 -6.53 21.27
CA LYS A 183 -26.55 -7.18 20.03
C LYS A 183 -25.51 -8.20 19.58
N TRP A 184 -25.20 -9.20 20.41
CA TRP A 184 -24.04 -10.09 20.27
C TRP A 184 -24.00 -10.82 18.94
N LEU A 185 -25.14 -11.37 18.48
CA LEU A 185 -25.20 -12.15 17.24
C LEU A 185 -24.92 -11.25 16.01
N ALA A 186 -25.63 -10.12 15.92
CA ALA A 186 -25.43 -9.17 14.81
C ALA A 186 -24.02 -8.54 14.86
N GLY A 187 -23.54 -8.21 16.07
CA GLY A 187 -22.19 -7.65 16.26
C GLY A 187 -21.09 -8.66 15.88
N GLY A 188 -21.21 -9.90 16.36
CA GLY A 188 -20.24 -10.95 16.04
C GLY A 188 -20.22 -11.31 14.54
N ALA A 189 -21.38 -11.43 13.92
CA ALA A 189 -21.48 -11.72 12.49
C ALA A 189 -20.91 -10.59 11.63
N LEU A 190 -21.25 -9.33 11.95
CA LEU A 190 -20.71 -8.16 11.23
C LEU A 190 -19.19 -8.05 11.38
N THR A 191 -18.67 -8.25 12.60
CA THR A 191 -17.22 -8.27 12.84
C THR A 191 -16.55 -9.40 12.07
N ALA A 192 -17.10 -10.62 12.06
CA ALA A 192 -16.51 -11.73 11.34
C ALA A 192 -16.44 -11.49 9.84
N VAL A 193 -17.52 -10.97 9.22
CA VAL A 193 -17.56 -10.65 7.79
C VAL A 193 -16.52 -9.60 7.44
N PHE A 194 -16.54 -8.45 8.10
CA PHE A 194 -15.68 -7.33 7.70
C PHE A 194 -14.23 -7.50 8.17
N ALA A 195 -13.97 -8.19 9.28
CA ALA A 195 -12.61 -8.59 9.63
C ALA A 195 -12.03 -9.62 8.63
N MET A 196 -12.85 -10.55 8.13
CA MET A 196 -12.44 -11.47 7.06
C MET A 196 -12.07 -10.70 5.78
N LEU A 197 -12.89 -9.74 5.33
CA LEU A 197 -12.61 -8.89 4.17
C LEU A 197 -11.38 -8.02 4.38
N GLN A 198 -11.23 -7.45 5.58
CA GLN A 198 -10.10 -6.63 5.98
C GLN A 198 -8.78 -7.41 5.90
N ILE A 199 -8.72 -8.63 6.45
CA ILE A 199 -7.54 -9.49 6.41
C ILE A 199 -7.26 -9.95 4.98
N ALA A 200 -8.30 -10.30 4.21
CA ALA A 200 -8.18 -10.72 2.80
C ALA A 200 -7.54 -9.65 1.91
N SER A 201 -7.68 -8.37 2.26
CA SER A 201 -7.01 -7.27 1.56
C SER A 201 -5.49 -7.23 1.77
N ASN A 202 -4.94 -8.13 2.55
CA ASN A 202 -3.51 -8.45 2.68
C ASN A 202 -2.58 -7.24 2.99
N HIS A 203 -3.09 -6.19 3.63
CA HIS A 203 -2.29 -5.07 4.10
C HIS A 203 -2.25 -5.03 5.64
N VAL A 204 -1.38 -5.86 6.21
CA VAL A 204 -1.29 -6.13 7.66
C VAL A 204 -1.05 -4.88 8.48
N GLN A 205 -0.23 -3.93 8.00
CA GLN A 205 0.12 -2.69 8.70
C GLN A 205 -1.11 -1.86 9.07
N MET A 206 -2.08 -1.69 8.15
CA MET A 206 -3.29 -0.92 8.44
C MET A 206 -4.17 -1.63 9.48
N THR A 207 -4.34 -2.94 9.36
CA THR A 207 -5.05 -3.74 10.36
C THR A 207 -4.40 -3.62 11.74
N TYR A 208 -3.06 -3.67 11.79
CA TYR A 208 -2.28 -3.51 13.01
C TYR A 208 -2.49 -2.14 13.67
N TYR A 209 -2.46 -1.05 12.90
CA TYR A 209 -2.68 0.29 13.43
C TYR A 209 -4.09 0.44 14.04
N PHE A 210 -5.09 -0.13 13.41
CA PHE A 210 -6.46 -0.08 13.94
C PHE A 210 -6.69 -0.97 15.16
N LEU A 211 -5.78 -1.89 15.53
CA LEU A 211 -5.83 -2.57 16.82
C LEU A 211 -5.68 -1.58 17.99
N PHE A 212 -4.90 -0.50 17.84
CA PHE A 212 -4.82 0.55 18.86
C PHE A 212 -6.19 1.19 19.10
N VAL A 213 -6.93 1.48 18.02
CA VAL A 213 -8.30 2.02 18.10
C VAL A 213 -9.25 1.03 18.79
N VAL A 214 -9.21 -0.24 18.37
CA VAL A 214 -10.04 -1.30 18.95
C VAL A 214 -9.78 -1.45 20.45
N VAL A 215 -8.50 -1.54 20.86
CA VAL A 215 -8.12 -1.65 22.28
C VAL A 215 -8.59 -0.44 23.09
N ALA A 216 -8.39 0.78 22.57
CA ALA A 216 -8.83 1.99 23.26
C ALA A 216 -10.37 2.04 23.42
N MET A 217 -11.12 1.65 22.39
CA MET A 217 -12.58 1.55 22.46
C MET A 217 -13.02 0.45 23.42
N MET A 218 -12.36 -0.71 23.45
CA MET A 218 -12.62 -1.79 24.41
C MET A 218 -12.43 -1.32 25.84
N ILE A 219 -11.37 -0.55 26.11
CA ILE A 219 -11.12 0.09 27.43
C ILE A 219 -12.24 1.06 27.76
N ALA A 220 -12.67 1.89 26.81
CA ALA A 220 -13.79 2.82 27.02
C ALA A 220 -15.08 2.08 27.39
N TYR A 221 -15.40 0.98 26.69
CA TYR A 221 -16.55 0.12 27.02
C TYR A 221 -16.38 -0.60 28.36
N PHE A 222 -15.16 -1.01 28.71
CA PHE A 222 -14.86 -1.60 30.02
C PHE A 222 -15.17 -0.60 31.15
N VAL A 223 -14.65 0.62 31.04
CA VAL A 223 -14.88 1.69 32.01
C VAL A 223 -16.39 2.01 32.15
N ASP A 224 -17.10 2.10 31.02
CA ASP A 224 -18.53 2.34 31.00
C ASP A 224 -19.32 1.20 31.64
N SER A 225 -19.01 -0.05 31.31
CA SER A 225 -19.63 -1.26 31.87
C SER A 225 -19.39 -1.40 33.38
N ARG A 226 -18.17 -1.06 33.84
CA ARG A 226 -17.82 -1.03 35.27
C ARG A 226 -18.65 0.00 36.02
N ARG A 227 -18.79 1.23 35.48
CA ARG A 227 -19.62 2.30 36.05
C ARG A 227 -21.10 1.91 36.14
N LYS A 228 -21.61 1.18 35.14
CA LYS A 228 -23.00 0.70 35.08
C LYS A 228 -23.23 -0.61 35.81
N LYS A 229 -22.18 -1.25 36.38
CA LYS A 229 -22.24 -2.57 37.04
C LYS A 229 -22.69 -3.70 36.07
N GLU A 230 -22.32 -3.62 34.80
CA GLU A 230 -22.72 -4.53 33.72
C GLU A 230 -21.54 -5.34 33.15
N MET A 231 -20.54 -5.67 33.95
CA MET A 231 -19.33 -6.36 33.52
C MET A 231 -19.59 -7.70 32.79
N GLY A 232 -20.63 -8.45 33.19
CA GLY A 232 -21.02 -9.69 32.51
C GLY A 232 -21.36 -9.49 31.03
N LYS A 233 -21.96 -8.35 30.67
CA LYS A 233 -22.23 -8.01 29.26
C LYS A 233 -20.94 -7.72 28.49
N TRP A 234 -19.97 -7.06 29.13
CA TRP A 234 -18.66 -6.77 28.53
C TRP A 234 -17.90 -8.07 28.25
N PHE A 235 -17.77 -8.99 29.22
CA PHE A 235 -17.11 -10.28 29.01
C PHE A 235 -17.76 -11.11 27.92
N LYS A 236 -19.09 -11.15 27.88
CA LYS A 236 -19.84 -11.88 26.84
C LYS A 236 -19.59 -11.29 25.46
N ALA A 237 -19.61 -9.97 25.32
CA ALA A 237 -19.31 -9.28 24.07
C ALA A 237 -17.88 -9.57 23.62
N THR A 238 -16.90 -9.45 24.53
CA THR A 238 -15.47 -9.74 24.23
C THR A 238 -15.28 -11.18 23.79
N GLY A 239 -15.94 -12.16 24.45
CA GLY A 239 -15.88 -13.56 24.04
C GLY A 239 -16.44 -13.81 22.63
N VAL A 240 -17.58 -13.19 22.30
CA VAL A 240 -18.17 -13.26 20.95
C VAL A 240 -17.23 -12.64 19.90
N LEU A 241 -16.63 -11.50 20.20
CA LEU A 241 -15.70 -10.82 19.30
C LEU A 241 -14.40 -11.61 19.10
N ALA A 242 -13.91 -12.27 20.16
CA ALA A 242 -12.75 -13.16 20.05
C ALA A 242 -13.03 -14.34 19.10
N VAL A 243 -14.22 -14.97 19.22
CA VAL A 243 -14.65 -16.01 18.28
C VAL A 243 -14.78 -15.49 16.85
N ALA A 244 -15.37 -14.29 16.66
CA ALA A 244 -15.49 -13.66 15.35
C ALA A 244 -14.11 -13.38 14.72
N ALA A 245 -13.16 -12.90 15.51
CA ALA A 245 -11.78 -12.67 15.08
C ALA A 245 -11.07 -14.00 14.70
N MET A 246 -11.21 -15.04 15.50
CA MET A 246 -10.63 -16.35 15.19
C MET A 246 -11.17 -16.92 13.89
N VAL A 247 -12.48 -16.82 13.65
CA VAL A 247 -13.10 -17.31 12.42
C VAL A 247 -12.65 -16.45 11.21
N ALA A 248 -12.52 -15.14 11.36
CA ALA A 248 -12.00 -14.26 10.32
C ALA A 248 -10.53 -14.55 9.96
N VAL A 249 -9.69 -14.83 10.95
CA VAL A 249 -8.31 -15.28 10.75
C VAL A 249 -8.29 -16.66 10.07
N GLY A 250 -9.12 -17.60 10.54
CA GLY A 250 -9.25 -18.92 9.94
C GLY A 250 -9.67 -18.86 8.46
N ALA A 251 -10.58 -17.97 8.10
CA ALA A 251 -11.00 -17.75 6.71
C ALA A 251 -9.88 -17.28 5.78
N ASN A 252 -8.84 -16.68 6.32
CA ASN A 252 -7.66 -16.17 5.60
C ASN A 252 -6.40 -16.99 5.90
N LEU A 253 -6.52 -18.15 6.54
CA LEU A 253 -5.36 -18.89 7.04
C LEU A 253 -4.40 -19.28 5.93
N THR A 254 -4.90 -19.59 4.73
CA THR A 254 -4.06 -19.94 3.59
C THR A 254 -3.13 -18.81 3.20
N SER A 255 -3.65 -17.58 3.08
CA SER A 255 -2.83 -16.41 2.77
C SER A 255 -1.87 -16.08 3.92
N LEU A 256 -2.37 -16.03 5.16
CA LEU A 256 -1.58 -15.65 6.33
C LEU A 256 -0.44 -16.62 6.60
N TYR A 257 -0.72 -17.93 6.61
CA TYR A 257 0.28 -18.93 6.93
C TYR A 257 1.38 -19.00 5.85
N ASN A 258 0.98 -19.09 4.57
CA ASN A 258 1.96 -19.18 3.48
C ASN A 258 2.77 -17.89 3.32
N THR A 259 2.17 -16.72 3.55
CA THR A 259 2.90 -15.44 3.62
C THR A 259 3.90 -15.42 4.78
N TYR A 260 3.51 -15.91 5.96
CA TYR A 260 4.39 -15.98 7.12
C TYR A 260 5.59 -16.91 6.87
N GLU A 261 5.35 -18.14 6.38
CA GLU A 261 6.42 -19.08 6.03
C GLU A 261 7.33 -18.53 4.92
N TYR A 262 6.73 -17.92 3.88
CA TYR A 262 7.47 -17.29 2.82
C TYR A 262 8.34 -16.12 3.30
N SER A 263 7.83 -15.32 4.23
CA SER A 263 8.56 -14.16 4.75
C SER A 263 9.91 -14.53 5.36
N LYS A 264 10.03 -15.73 5.94
CA LYS A 264 11.29 -16.24 6.54
C LYS A 264 12.42 -16.38 5.52
N GLU A 265 12.11 -16.48 4.23
CA GLU A 265 13.08 -16.63 3.14
C GLU A 265 13.33 -15.31 2.39
N THR A 266 12.66 -14.23 2.78
CA THR A 266 12.70 -12.94 2.07
C THR A 266 13.44 -11.87 2.86
N VAL A 267 13.84 -10.81 2.15
CA VAL A 267 14.46 -9.59 2.74
C VAL A 267 13.57 -8.90 3.79
N ARG A 268 12.29 -9.28 3.89
CA ARG A 268 11.36 -8.76 4.91
C ARG A 268 11.42 -9.51 6.23
N GLY A 269 11.80 -10.78 6.22
CA GLY A 269 11.80 -11.64 7.41
C GLY A 269 13.18 -11.99 7.93
N ARG A 270 14.24 -11.84 7.10
CA ARG A 270 15.61 -12.14 7.50
C ARG A 270 16.61 -11.22 6.82
N THR A 271 17.73 -10.99 7.50
CA THR A 271 18.90 -10.33 6.92
C THR A 271 19.63 -11.30 6.00
N THR A 272 20.50 -10.77 5.11
CA THR A 272 21.42 -11.61 4.34
C THR A 272 22.28 -12.48 5.25
N ASP A 273 22.62 -13.67 4.74
CA ASP A 273 23.57 -14.57 5.42
C ASP A 273 25.04 -14.10 5.25
N LEU A 274 25.33 -13.17 4.32
CA LEU A 274 26.65 -12.67 4.02
C LEU A 274 27.20 -11.75 5.13
N THR A 275 28.40 -12.07 5.62
CA THR A 275 29.02 -11.34 6.74
C THR A 275 29.49 -9.94 6.35
N ALA A 276 30.06 -9.78 5.14
CA ALA A 276 30.54 -8.49 4.65
C ALA A 276 29.41 -7.47 4.45
N ALA A 277 28.19 -7.92 4.12
CA ALA A 277 27.03 -7.05 4.03
C ALA A 277 26.52 -6.63 5.42
N LYS A 278 26.84 -7.39 6.47
CA LYS A 278 26.56 -7.01 7.86
C LYS A 278 27.55 -5.97 8.41
N SER A 279 28.77 -5.95 7.89
CA SER A 279 29.83 -5.04 8.34
C SER A 279 29.93 -3.72 7.56
N SER A 280 29.50 -3.70 6.29
CA SER A 280 29.50 -2.51 5.43
C SER A 280 28.21 -1.68 5.52
N GLY A 281 27.20 -2.20 6.16
CA GLY A 281 26.01 -1.43 6.50
C GLY A 281 26.35 -0.48 7.63
N VAL A 282 26.17 0.81 7.38
CA VAL A 282 26.17 1.89 8.37
C VAL A 282 25.98 1.33 9.79
N SER A 283 27.08 1.30 10.51
CA SER A 283 27.23 0.72 11.84
C SER A 283 26.15 1.25 12.78
N GLY A 284 25.47 0.38 13.45
CA GLY A 284 24.82 0.68 14.73
C GLY A 284 23.32 0.46 14.84
N ASN A 285 22.56 0.30 13.77
CA ASN A 285 21.09 0.30 13.84
C ASN A 285 20.38 -0.86 13.14
N VAL A 286 21.01 -2.02 12.98
CA VAL A 286 20.36 -3.19 12.37
C VAL A 286 19.53 -3.92 13.43
N ASN A 287 18.23 -3.91 13.31
CA ASN A 287 17.36 -4.78 14.09
C ASN A 287 17.68 -6.24 13.76
N LYS A 288 17.70 -7.10 14.77
CA LYS A 288 17.99 -8.54 14.62
C LYS A 288 17.09 -9.29 13.63
N ASN A 289 16.03 -8.65 13.14
CA ASN A 289 14.92 -9.26 12.40
C ASN A 289 14.55 -8.59 11.07
N GLY A 290 15.43 -7.88 10.39
CA GLY A 290 15.24 -7.55 8.97
C GLY A 290 15.27 -6.08 8.57
N ILE A 291 14.32 -5.21 8.97
CA ILE A 291 14.28 -3.82 8.48
C ILE A 291 15.12 -2.90 9.37
N ASN A 292 16.02 -2.12 8.75
CA ASN A 292 16.82 -1.11 9.44
C ASN A 292 15.92 0.02 9.98
N ARG A 293 16.29 0.65 11.11
CA ARG A 293 15.57 1.79 11.70
C ARG A 293 15.37 2.93 10.72
N ASP A 294 16.36 3.26 9.90
CA ASP A 294 16.29 4.32 8.90
C ASP A 294 15.25 3.99 7.81
N GLN A 295 15.15 2.71 7.42
CA GLN A 295 14.12 2.25 6.49
C GLN A 295 12.72 2.24 7.11
N VAL A 296 12.60 1.89 8.40
CA VAL A 296 11.33 1.95 9.14
C VAL A 296 10.82 3.39 9.18
N THR A 297 11.71 4.35 9.43
CA THR A 297 11.39 5.76 9.65
C THR A 297 11.56 6.65 8.40
N SER A 298 11.85 6.06 7.23
CA SER A 298 12.17 6.83 6.01
C SER A 298 11.05 7.77 5.53
N TRP A 299 9.79 7.50 5.84
CA TRP A 299 8.65 8.37 5.59
C TRP A 299 8.07 8.91 6.90
N SER A 300 8.89 9.59 7.66
CA SER A 300 8.48 10.30 8.87
C SER A 300 7.79 11.63 8.50
N TYR A 301 6.72 11.94 9.22
CA TYR A 301 6.00 13.18 9.05
C TYR A 301 6.71 14.32 9.78
N GLY A 302 6.78 15.50 9.20
CA GLY A 302 7.28 16.67 9.89
C GLY A 302 6.38 17.07 11.06
N VAL A 303 6.96 17.57 12.13
CA VAL A 303 6.17 18.05 13.30
C VAL A 303 5.22 19.14 12.88
N ASP A 304 5.70 20.11 12.11
CA ASP A 304 4.94 21.21 11.56
C ASP A 304 4.03 20.79 10.39
N GLU A 305 4.38 19.72 9.69
CA GLU A 305 3.54 19.07 8.69
C GLU A 305 2.18 18.60 9.26
N THR A 306 2.07 18.40 10.57
CA THR A 306 0.81 18.10 11.26
C THR A 306 -0.26 19.19 11.02
N LEU A 307 0.13 20.40 10.67
CA LEU A 307 -0.80 21.48 10.32
C LEU A 307 -1.55 21.23 9.00
N THR A 308 -1.15 20.25 8.18
CA THR A 308 -1.93 19.83 7.01
C THR A 308 -3.34 19.38 7.35
N LEU A 309 -3.57 18.91 8.58
CA LEU A 309 -4.91 18.60 9.09
C LEU A 309 -5.87 19.80 9.02
N ILE A 310 -5.34 21.02 8.93
CA ILE A 310 -6.08 22.30 8.94
C ILE A 310 -5.84 23.09 7.64
N ILE A 311 -4.61 23.09 7.13
CA ILE A 311 -4.15 23.85 5.95
C ILE A 311 -3.48 22.85 4.98
N PRO A 312 -4.18 22.38 3.93
CA PRO A 312 -3.69 21.28 3.09
C PRO A 312 -2.28 21.51 2.51
N ASN A 313 -1.99 22.70 2.01
CA ASN A 313 -0.72 23.00 1.35
C ASN A 313 0.35 23.63 2.27
N VAL A 314 0.25 23.47 3.59
CA VAL A 314 1.24 24.05 4.53
C VAL A 314 2.68 23.60 4.26
N LYS A 315 2.87 22.47 3.59
CA LYS A 315 4.15 21.94 3.10
C LYS A 315 4.14 21.63 1.59
N GLY A 316 3.33 22.34 0.81
CA GLY A 316 3.31 22.27 -0.65
C GLY A 316 2.48 21.13 -1.25
N GLY A 317 1.84 20.29 -0.44
CA GLY A 317 0.93 19.25 -0.92
C GLY A 317 1.63 18.01 -1.49
N ALA A 318 1.79 17.87 -2.81
CA ALA A 318 2.37 16.71 -3.48
C ALA A 318 3.79 16.93 -3.99
N THR A 319 4.57 15.87 -4.14
CA THR A 319 5.90 15.88 -4.75
C THR A 319 5.78 15.89 -6.27
N VAL A 320 5.56 17.04 -6.85
CA VAL A 320 5.52 17.27 -8.29
C VAL A 320 6.48 18.40 -8.66
N LYS A 321 6.92 18.45 -9.91
CA LYS A 321 7.75 19.53 -10.46
C LYS A 321 6.94 20.35 -11.47
N PRO A 322 7.25 21.63 -11.68
CA PRO A 322 6.58 22.42 -12.70
C PRO A 322 6.64 21.82 -14.11
N ASN A 323 7.73 21.12 -14.44
CA ASN A 323 7.94 20.50 -15.75
C ASN A 323 7.36 19.07 -15.86
N ASP A 324 6.81 18.52 -14.79
CA ASP A 324 6.07 17.23 -14.86
C ASP A 324 4.66 17.43 -15.47
N ILE A 325 4.31 18.66 -15.82
CA ILE A 325 3.09 19.05 -16.52
C ILE A 325 3.40 19.05 -18.02
N THR A 326 3.46 17.90 -18.64
CA THR A 326 3.63 17.81 -20.08
C THR A 326 2.41 17.18 -20.73
N ASP A 327 2.14 17.57 -21.97
CA ASP A 327 1.00 17.13 -22.80
C ASP A 327 0.99 15.61 -23.07
N ASP A 328 1.95 14.85 -22.55
CA ASP A 328 2.19 13.44 -22.87
C ASP A 328 1.49 12.44 -21.92
N GLY A 329 0.47 12.88 -21.15
CA GLY A 329 -0.33 11.97 -20.31
C GLY A 329 0.40 11.47 -19.06
N GLY A 330 1.46 12.13 -18.63
CA GLY A 330 2.08 11.93 -17.32
C GLY A 330 1.09 12.26 -16.19
N LEU A 331 1.39 11.80 -14.97
CA LEU A 331 0.61 12.10 -13.77
C LEU A 331 0.35 13.61 -13.71
N ALA A 332 -0.89 14.00 -13.97
CA ALA A 332 -1.27 15.41 -13.90
C ALA A 332 -1.09 15.90 -12.47
N PRO A 333 -0.38 16.96 -12.26
CA PRO A 333 -0.20 17.52 -10.95
C PRO A 333 -1.52 18.10 -10.47
N ALA A 334 -1.92 17.71 -9.30
CA ALA A 334 -3.10 18.23 -8.64
C ALA A 334 -2.97 19.72 -8.28
N SER A 335 -1.76 20.14 -7.95
CA SER A 335 -1.36 21.55 -7.82
C SER A 335 0.15 21.61 -7.95
N VAL A 336 0.65 22.59 -8.65
CA VAL A 336 2.09 22.89 -8.74
C VAL A 336 2.42 24.14 -7.95
N ILE A 337 3.71 24.41 -7.77
CA ILE A 337 4.19 25.72 -7.33
C ILE A 337 3.36 26.76 -8.08
N ASP A 338 2.91 27.80 -7.38
CA ASP A 338 2.23 28.93 -8.04
C ASP A 338 3.10 29.43 -9.21
N LEU A 339 2.83 28.86 -10.39
CA LEU A 339 3.65 29.10 -11.58
C LEU A 339 3.59 30.57 -11.99
N ASP A 340 2.40 31.18 -11.90
CA ASP A 340 2.21 32.60 -12.23
C ASP A 340 3.03 33.47 -11.27
N LYS A 341 3.04 33.11 -9.99
CA LYS A 341 3.84 33.79 -8.98
C LYS A 341 5.33 33.57 -9.21
N ALA A 342 5.75 32.33 -9.44
CA ALA A 342 7.13 31.99 -9.72
C ALA A 342 7.63 32.71 -10.99
N GLN A 343 6.84 32.70 -12.06
CA GLN A 343 7.16 33.41 -13.31
C GLN A 343 7.26 34.92 -13.09
N SER A 344 6.29 35.51 -12.40
CA SER A 344 6.34 36.95 -12.10
C SER A 344 7.59 37.34 -11.27
N LEU A 345 8.02 36.47 -10.36
CA LEU A 345 9.23 36.67 -9.55
C LEU A 345 10.50 36.51 -10.38
N VAL A 346 10.53 35.57 -11.34
CA VAL A 346 11.64 35.41 -12.30
C VAL A 346 11.75 36.67 -13.21
N GLU A 347 10.62 37.15 -13.73
CA GLU A 347 10.57 38.35 -14.58
C GLU A 347 11.03 39.60 -13.84
N ALA A 348 10.71 39.73 -12.55
CA ALA A 348 11.08 40.83 -11.68
C ALA A 348 12.48 40.67 -11.05
N ALA A 349 13.15 39.53 -11.26
CA ALA A 349 14.43 39.27 -10.60
C ALA A 349 15.54 40.20 -11.05
N GLN A 350 16.24 40.78 -10.07
CA GLN A 350 17.47 41.53 -10.24
C GLN A 350 18.60 40.71 -9.60
N ILE A 351 19.58 40.29 -10.40
CA ILE A 351 20.70 39.42 -9.98
C ILE A 351 21.99 40.26 -9.98
N THR A 352 22.26 40.95 -11.06
CA THR A 352 23.49 41.71 -11.25
C THR A 352 23.29 43.20 -11.04
N GLY A 353 22.06 43.68 -11.06
CA GLY A 353 21.71 45.11 -11.08
C GLY A 353 21.85 45.77 -12.47
N ASP A 354 22.31 45.05 -13.49
CA ASP A 354 22.29 45.45 -14.90
C ASP A 354 21.10 44.78 -15.61
N PRO A 355 20.09 45.54 -16.04
CA PRO A 355 18.88 44.96 -16.64
C PRO A 355 19.15 44.11 -17.89
N SER A 356 20.18 44.47 -18.69
CA SER A 356 20.49 43.70 -19.90
C SER A 356 21.12 42.33 -19.62
N TYR A 357 21.87 42.25 -18.55
CA TYR A 357 22.50 41.00 -18.09
C TYR A 357 21.50 40.12 -17.33
N ASP A 358 20.66 40.72 -16.52
CA ASP A 358 19.59 40.05 -15.82
C ASP A 358 18.61 39.39 -16.82
N GLU A 359 18.31 40.05 -17.95
CA GLU A 359 17.48 39.49 -19.01
C GLU A 359 18.13 38.25 -19.66
N GLN A 360 19.44 38.19 -19.80
CA GLN A 360 20.16 37.01 -20.31
C GLN A 360 20.17 35.82 -19.32
N LEU A 361 20.12 36.11 -18.03
CA LEU A 361 20.10 35.07 -16.97
C LEU A 361 18.69 34.50 -16.70
N ARG A 362 17.63 35.21 -17.11
CA ARG A 362 16.24 34.76 -16.87
C ARG A 362 15.92 33.34 -17.35
N PRO A 363 16.30 32.92 -18.58
CA PRO A 363 16.01 31.53 -19.02
C PRO A 363 16.68 30.48 -18.13
N GLN A 364 17.91 30.74 -17.67
CA GLN A 364 18.63 29.85 -16.76
C GLN A 364 17.98 29.83 -15.39
N LEU A 365 17.55 30.98 -14.88
CA LEU A 365 16.83 31.11 -13.63
C LEU A 365 15.49 30.38 -13.68
N GLN A 366 14.74 30.52 -14.77
CA GLN A 366 13.48 29.80 -15.00
C GLN A 366 13.69 28.30 -15.07
N GLN A 367 14.72 27.84 -15.79
CA GLN A 367 15.09 26.44 -15.87
C GLN A 367 15.46 25.88 -14.49
N MET A 368 16.19 26.62 -13.68
CA MET A 368 16.55 26.20 -12.33
C MET A 368 15.34 26.12 -11.41
N VAL A 369 14.50 27.16 -11.39
CA VAL A 369 13.24 27.14 -10.59
C VAL A 369 12.34 25.98 -11.01
N GLY A 370 12.28 25.65 -12.29
CA GLY A 370 11.53 24.51 -12.81
C GLY A 370 12.02 23.12 -12.37
N GLN A 371 13.21 23.03 -11.77
CA GLN A 371 13.72 21.74 -11.25
C GLN A 371 13.25 21.43 -9.82
N PHE A 372 12.76 22.45 -9.09
CA PHE A 372 12.31 22.27 -7.72
C PHE A 372 10.95 21.61 -7.66
N ARG A 373 10.77 20.77 -6.64
CA ARG A 373 9.50 20.11 -6.36
C ARG A 373 8.56 21.06 -5.63
N GLN A 374 7.27 20.84 -5.74
CA GLN A 374 6.27 21.60 -4.99
C GLN A 374 6.35 21.32 -3.49
N TYR A 375 6.42 20.05 -3.10
CA TYR A 375 6.50 19.61 -1.71
C TYR A 375 7.86 19.94 -1.09
N PHE A 376 7.82 20.52 0.10
CA PHE A 376 9.00 20.92 0.88
C PHE A 376 8.93 20.47 2.36
N GLY A 377 8.20 19.38 2.66
CA GLY A 377 8.17 18.73 3.98
C GLY A 377 9.30 17.71 4.15
N ASP A 378 9.21 16.92 5.26
CA ASP A 378 10.27 16.02 5.69
C ASP A 378 10.24 14.64 5.01
N GLN A 379 9.14 14.28 4.33
CA GLN A 379 9.07 13.00 3.65
C GLN A 379 9.88 13.02 2.35
N PRO A 380 10.53 11.90 1.94
CA PRO A 380 11.27 11.86 0.68
C PRO A 380 10.41 12.17 -0.54
N MET A 381 9.15 11.75 -0.51
CA MET A 381 8.12 12.02 -1.49
C MET A 381 6.73 11.79 -0.90
N THR A 382 5.73 12.48 -1.41
CA THR A 382 4.32 12.27 -1.08
C THR A 382 3.43 12.63 -2.27
N ASN A 383 2.30 11.93 -2.42
CA ASN A 383 1.29 12.27 -3.42
C ASN A 383 0.24 13.26 -2.89
N GLY A 384 0.43 13.80 -1.69
CA GLY A 384 -0.43 14.82 -1.09
C GLY A 384 -0.44 14.79 0.44
N PRO A 385 -1.13 15.74 1.06
CA PRO A 385 -1.21 15.90 2.51
C PRO A 385 -2.25 14.97 3.15
N VAL A 386 -2.17 14.81 4.47
CA VAL A 386 -3.27 14.27 5.28
C VAL A 386 -4.17 15.42 5.73
N TYR A 387 -5.36 15.54 5.13
CA TYR A 387 -6.32 16.60 5.42
C TYR A 387 -7.69 16.03 5.79
N VAL A 388 -8.29 16.54 6.86
CA VAL A 388 -9.56 16.02 7.41
C VAL A 388 -10.72 17.01 7.29
N GLY A 389 -10.50 18.17 6.67
CA GLY A 389 -11.45 19.28 6.63
C GLY A 389 -11.39 20.18 7.87
N VAL A 390 -11.15 21.47 7.65
CA VAL A 390 -10.95 22.43 8.77
C VAL A 390 -12.16 22.54 9.69
N VAL A 391 -13.38 22.45 9.14
CA VAL A 391 -14.62 22.49 9.91
C VAL A 391 -14.79 21.21 10.75
N ILE A 392 -14.43 20.06 10.21
CA ILE A 392 -14.42 18.77 10.93
C ILE A 392 -13.42 18.81 12.07
N PHE A 393 -12.22 19.35 11.82
CA PHE A 393 -11.21 19.54 12.87
C PHE A 393 -11.74 20.40 14.02
N ALA A 394 -12.34 21.56 13.71
CA ALA A 394 -12.90 22.45 14.72
C ALA A 394 -14.04 21.78 15.52
N LEU A 395 -14.93 21.06 14.87
CA LEU A 395 -16.01 20.30 15.52
C LEU A 395 -15.47 19.15 16.38
N ALA A 396 -14.42 18.46 15.92
CA ALA A 396 -13.75 17.42 16.71
C ALA A 396 -13.10 18.01 17.97
N LEU A 397 -12.45 19.17 17.85
CA LEU A 397 -11.90 19.90 18.99
C LEU A 397 -13.03 20.33 19.97
N LEU A 398 -14.16 20.79 19.44
CA LEU A 398 -15.34 21.12 20.26
C LEU A 398 -15.86 19.90 21.03
N ALA A 399 -15.83 18.71 20.42
CA ALA A 399 -16.26 17.47 21.08
C ALA A 399 -15.52 17.21 22.40
N LEU A 400 -14.25 17.56 22.49
CA LEU A 400 -13.43 17.34 23.68
C LEU A 400 -13.98 18.11 24.89
N PHE A 401 -14.59 19.25 24.64
CA PHE A 401 -15.19 20.10 25.71
C PHE A 401 -16.62 19.72 26.03
N VAL A 402 -17.44 19.38 25.03
CA VAL A 402 -18.89 19.28 25.20
C VAL A 402 -19.40 17.84 25.31
N VAL A 403 -18.75 16.86 24.74
CA VAL A 403 -19.18 15.45 24.78
C VAL A 403 -18.79 14.81 26.10
N LYS A 404 -19.70 14.02 26.69
CA LYS A 404 -19.49 13.28 27.94
C LYS A 404 -19.18 11.80 27.67
N GLY A 405 -18.49 11.18 28.62
CA GLY A 405 -18.22 9.73 28.59
C GLY A 405 -16.79 9.37 28.25
N PRO A 406 -16.40 8.09 28.42
CA PRO A 406 -15.02 7.62 28.22
C PRO A 406 -14.60 7.53 26.74
N MET A 407 -15.54 7.38 25.80
CA MET A 407 -15.24 7.17 24.37
C MET A 407 -14.44 8.33 23.77
N LYS A 408 -14.80 9.59 24.08
CA LYS A 408 -14.05 10.74 23.55
C LYS A 408 -12.57 10.73 23.95
N TRP A 409 -12.28 10.28 25.18
CA TRP A 409 -10.91 10.21 25.69
C TRP A 409 -10.11 9.06 25.04
N ALA A 410 -10.78 7.93 24.76
CA ALA A 410 -10.19 6.84 24.02
C ALA A 410 -9.82 7.27 22.59
N LEU A 411 -10.74 7.94 21.88
CA LEU A 411 -10.50 8.46 20.54
C LEU A 411 -9.40 9.53 20.54
N LEU A 412 -9.41 10.46 21.49
CA LEU A 412 -8.35 11.46 21.63
C LEU A 412 -6.98 10.82 21.89
N ALA A 413 -6.92 9.85 22.80
CA ALA A 413 -5.64 9.21 23.15
C ALA A 413 -5.00 8.51 21.95
N VAL A 414 -5.79 7.80 21.15
CA VAL A 414 -5.25 7.14 19.95
C VAL A 414 -4.92 8.13 18.83
N SER A 415 -5.65 9.26 18.75
CA SER A 415 -5.30 10.34 17.80
C SER A 415 -3.95 10.97 18.16
N ILE A 416 -3.73 11.30 19.43
CA ILE A 416 -2.44 11.84 19.90
C ILE A 416 -1.33 10.82 19.68
N LEU A 417 -1.54 9.55 20.05
CA LEU A 417 -0.55 8.49 19.81
C LEU A 417 -0.21 8.37 18.33
N SER A 418 -1.22 8.42 17.46
CA SER A 418 -1.06 8.36 16.02
C SER A 418 -0.21 9.53 15.48
N ILE A 419 -0.48 10.75 15.92
CA ILE A 419 0.31 11.95 15.55
C ILE A 419 1.77 11.78 16.02
N LEU A 420 1.99 11.44 17.27
CA LEU A 420 3.35 11.27 17.82
C LEU A 420 4.14 10.17 17.10
N LEU A 421 3.49 9.06 16.74
CA LEU A 421 4.12 7.97 16.00
C LEU A 421 4.35 8.32 14.51
N SER A 422 3.52 9.18 13.92
CA SER A 422 3.71 9.63 12.54
C SER A 422 4.97 10.45 12.35
N TRP A 423 5.43 11.16 13.38
CA TRP A 423 6.67 11.94 13.35
C TRP A 423 7.94 11.07 13.22
N GLY A 424 7.85 9.75 13.45
CA GLY A 424 8.93 8.81 13.19
C GLY A 424 10.28 9.22 13.78
N HIS A 425 11.28 9.50 12.94
CA HIS A 425 12.59 9.97 13.40
C HIS A 425 12.55 11.38 14.01
N ASN A 426 11.58 12.23 13.63
CA ASN A 426 11.38 13.55 14.22
C ASN A 426 10.90 13.49 15.68
N PHE A 427 10.45 12.31 16.14
CA PHE A 427 10.22 12.00 17.55
C PHE A 427 10.79 10.62 17.89
N SER A 428 12.09 10.47 17.70
CA SER A 428 12.84 9.21 17.84
C SER A 428 12.69 8.50 19.19
N PRO A 429 12.59 9.15 20.38
CA PRO A 429 12.49 8.42 21.64
C PRO A 429 11.29 7.48 21.70
N LEU A 430 10.11 7.93 21.26
CA LEU A 430 8.91 7.09 21.23
C LEU A 430 8.99 6.05 20.10
N THR A 431 9.38 6.50 18.91
CA THR A 431 9.42 5.62 17.73
C THR A 431 10.42 4.49 17.91
N TYR A 432 11.61 4.77 18.41
CA TYR A 432 12.63 3.73 18.66
C TYR A 432 12.22 2.80 19.79
N TRP A 433 11.57 3.32 20.84
CA TRP A 433 11.01 2.46 21.88
C TRP A 433 9.96 1.49 21.29
N MET A 434 9.09 1.96 20.40
CA MET A 434 8.10 1.11 19.71
C MET A 434 8.78 0.05 18.83
N ILE A 435 9.81 0.43 18.08
CA ILE A 435 10.59 -0.50 17.23
C ILE A 435 11.23 -1.60 18.06
N ASP A 436 11.79 -1.26 19.24
CA ASP A 436 12.56 -2.18 20.06
C ASP A 436 11.69 -3.09 20.93
N HIS A 437 10.51 -2.61 21.37
CA HIS A 437 9.72 -3.29 22.40
C HIS A 437 8.32 -3.71 21.97
N PHE A 438 7.75 -3.05 20.93
CA PHE A 438 6.38 -3.36 20.55
C PHE A 438 6.33 -4.44 19.45
N PRO A 439 5.59 -5.54 19.66
CA PRO A 439 5.61 -6.67 18.74
C PRO A 439 5.29 -6.26 17.31
N MET A 440 6.09 -6.69 16.33
CA MET A 440 5.92 -6.47 14.89
C MET A 440 6.04 -5.02 14.40
N TYR A 441 6.23 -4.02 15.26
CA TYR A 441 6.34 -2.62 14.82
C TYR A 441 7.55 -2.40 13.90
N ASP A 442 8.63 -3.15 14.13
CA ASP A 442 9.88 -3.19 13.33
C ASP A 442 9.72 -3.77 11.91
N LYS A 443 8.54 -4.32 11.56
CA LYS A 443 8.23 -4.89 10.24
C LYS A 443 7.60 -3.90 9.28
N PHE A 444 7.13 -2.77 9.79
CA PHE A 444 6.42 -1.75 9.02
C PHE A 444 7.32 -0.57 8.71
N ARG A 445 7.03 0.12 7.62
CA ARG A 445 7.70 1.35 7.22
C ARG A 445 6.68 2.47 7.01
N ALA A 446 7.18 3.69 6.75
CA ALA A 446 6.36 4.86 6.50
C ALA A 446 5.43 5.19 7.69
N PRO A 447 6.00 5.70 8.80
CA PRO A 447 5.24 6.06 10.01
C PRO A 447 4.09 7.03 9.73
N ALA A 448 4.25 7.96 8.79
CA ALA A 448 3.20 8.91 8.39
C ALA A 448 1.85 8.24 8.11
N SER A 449 1.85 7.01 7.60
CA SER A 449 0.62 6.28 7.27
C SER A 449 -0.27 5.93 8.47
N ILE A 450 0.22 6.06 9.72
CA ILE A 450 -0.60 5.85 10.93
C ILE A 450 -1.64 6.97 11.15
N LEU A 451 -1.49 8.12 10.46
CA LEU A 451 -2.45 9.24 10.53
C LEU A 451 -3.85 8.88 10.03
N VAL A 452 -4.03 7.73 9.36
CA VAL A 452 -5.37 7.16 9.06
C VAL A 452 -6.23 6.99 10.33
N ILE A 453 -5.61 6.88 11.51
CA ILE A 453 -6.32 6.86 12.79
C ILE A 453 -6.92 8.23 13.08
N VAL A 454 -6.21 9.31 12.79
CA VAL A 454 -6.71 10.69 12.97
C VAL A 454 -7.90 10.93 12.02
N GLU A 455 -7.75 10.53 10.75
CA GLU A 455 -8.81 10.62 9.74
C GLU A 455 -10.07 9.82 10.14
N PHE A 456 -9.90 8.72 10.86
CA PHE A 456 -11.01 7.93 11.38
C PHE A 456 -11.65 8.56 12.62
N THR A 457 -10.85 9.06 13.57
CA THR A 457 -11.34 9.49 14.89
C THR A 457 -11.94 10.88 14.90
N LEU A 458 -11.38 11.82 14.12
CA LEU A 458 -11.88 13.21 14.09
C LEU A 458 -13.30 13.31 13.53
N PRO A 459 -13.70 12.64 12.44
CA PRO A 459 -15.10 12.63 12.00
C PRO A 459 -16.08 12.05 13.03
N ILE A 460 -15.68 11.02 13.79
CA ILE A 460 -16.53 10.49 14.89
C ILE A 460 -16.73 11.56 15.96
N LEU A 461 -15.65 12.21 16.40
CA LEU A 461 -15.72 13.28 17.41
C LEU A 461 -16.56 14.46 16.91
N ALA A 462 -16.38 14.90 15.66
CA ALA A 462 -17.15 15.96 15.04
C ALA A 462 -18.66 15.64 15.03
N VAL A 463 -19.04 14.42 14.62
CA VAL A 463 -20.43 13.97 14.63
C VAL A 463 -20.99 13.94 16.06
N MET A 464 -20.21 13.52 17.05
CA MET A 464 -20.63 13.54 18.47
C MET A 464 -20.86 14.99 18.95
N ALA A 465 -20.02 15.95 18.54
CA ALA A 465 -20.21 17.37 18.85
C ALA A 465 -21.49 17.91 18.21
N VAL A 466 -21.72 17.64 16.91
CA VAL A 466 -22.93 18.08 16.22
C VAL A 466 -24.18 17.47 16.87
N ASN A 467 -24.14 16.19 17.24
CA ASN A 467 -25.24 15.57 17.97
C ASN A 467 -25.51 16.28 19.31
N GLN A 468 -24.48 16.68 20.07
CA GLN A 468 -24.60 17.43 21.29
C GLN A 468 -25.20 18.81 21.03
N ILE A 469 -24.76 19.54 20.00
CA ILE A 469 -25.32 20.82 19.57
C ILE A 469 -26.83 20.71 19.28
N LEU A 470 -27.27 19.61 18.65
CA LEU A 470 -28.67 19.41 18.25
C LEU A 470 -29.58 18.95 19.38
N THR A 471 -29.04 18.41 20.48
CA THR A 471 -29.78 17.76 21.54
C THR A 471 -29.78 18.52 22.86
N GLU A 472 -28.78 19.40 23.08
CA GLU A 472 -28.66 20.14 24.33
C GLU A 472 -29.32 21.53 24.24
N GLU A 473 -30.29 21.77 25.11
CA GLU A 473 -30.95 23.08 25.23
C GLU A 473 -29.97 24.15 25.74
N ASN A 474 -30.09 25.34 25.14
CA ASN A 474 -29.22 26.49 25.49
C ASN A 474 -27.70 26.17 25.31
N PHE A 475 -27.35 25.34 24.34
CA PHE A 475 -25.98 24.86 24.06
C PHE A 475 -24.96 26.02 24.09
N PHE A 476 -25.20 27.09 23.34
CA PHE A 476 -24.24 28.19 23.22
C PHE A 476 -24.05 28.94 24.56
N LYS A 477 -25.11 29.13 25.35
CA LYS A 477 -24.99 29.77 26.63
C LYS A 477 -24.12 28.98 27.60
N LYS A 478 -24.20 27.64 27.57
CA LYS A 478 -23.43 26.73 28.41
C LYS A 478 -21.99 26.55 27.94
N HIS A 479 -21.74 26.58 26.63
CA HIS A 479 -20.47 26.17 26.02
C HIS A 479 -19.81 27.27 25.19
N ARG A 480 -20.16 28.56 25.41
CA ARG A 480 -19.65 29.69 24.61
C ARG A 480 -18.11 29.67 24.47
N ASN A 481 -17.41 29.52 25.59
CA ASN A 481 -15.95 29.53 25.60
C ASN A 481 -15.36 28.34 24.87
N ALA A 482 -16.00 27.18 24.96
CA ALA A 482 -15.60 25.98 24.21
C ALA A 482 -15.75 26.18 22.69
N VAL A 483 -16.85 26.83 22.25
CA VAL A 483 -17.06 27.15 20.84
C VAL A 483 -15.99 28.13 20.35
N PHE A 484 -15.71 29.19 21.09
CA PHE A 484 -14.65 30.15 20.70
C PHE A 484 -13.28 29.51 20.71
N ALA A 485 -12.95 28.64 21.65
CA ALA A 485 -11.68 27.92 21.65
C ALA A 485 -11.57 26.96 20.45
N ALA A 486 -12.62 26.17 20.19
CA ALA A 486 -12.62 25.15 19.12
C ALA A 486 -12.52 25.73 17.71
N PHE A 487 -13.11 26.87 17.45
CA PHE A 487 -13.02 27.56 16.17
C PHE A 487 -11.86 28.57 16.15
N GLY A 488 -11.55 29.22 17.29
CA GLY A 488 -10.48 30.22 17.38
C GLY A 488 -9.07 29.66 17.26
N ILE A 489 -8.80 28.44 17.78
CA ILE A 489 -7.47 27.84 17.68
C ILE A 489 -7.09 27.58 16.23
N PRO A 490 -7.86 26.82 15.42
CA PRO A 490 -7.52 26.63 14.01
C PRO A 490 -7.58 27.93 13.22
N ALA A 491 -8.47 28.87 13.54
CA ALA A 491 -8.50 30.19 12.91
C ALA A 491 -7.20 30.96 13.13
N LEU A 492 -6.61 30.88 14.32
CA LEU A 492 -5.33 31.53 14.63
C LEU A 492 -4.21 31.01 13.69
N PHE A 493 -4.09 29.68 13.53
CA PHE A 493 -3.12 29.09 12.61
C PHE A 493 -3.38 29.52 11.16
N CYS A 494 -4.64 29.57 10.73
CA CYS A 494 -4.99 30.04 9.38
C CYS A 494 -4.65 31.53 9.20
N VAL A 495 -4.88 32.38 10.18
CA VAL A 495 -4.53 33.82 10.13
C VAL A 495 -3.00 34.00 10.05
N ILE A 496 -2.26 33.24 10.87
CA ILE A 496 -0.79 33.26 10.82
C ILE A 496 -0.30 32.80 9.43
N GLY A 497 -0.80 31.69 8.92
CA GLY A 497 -0.41 31.16 7.62
C GLY A 497 -0.78 32.09 6.44
N TRP A 498 -1.89 32.85 6.58
CA TRP A 498 -2.27 33.82 5.56
C TRP A 498 -1.42 35.09 5.58
N LEU A 499 -1.19 35.69 6.76
CA LEU A 499 -0.53 36.97 6.88
C LEU A 499 0.99 36.85 7.02
N MET A 500 1.49 35.79 7.57
CA MET A 500 2.89 35.54 7.90
C MET A 500 3.28 34.07 7.59
N PRO A 501 3.17 33.61 6.33
CA PRO A 501 3.39 32.20 5.98
C PRO A 501 4.82 31.75 6.32
N SER A 502 5.79 32.66 6.38
CA SER A 502 7.18 32.39 6.75
C SER A 502 7.36 31.91 8.22
N VAL A 503 6.34 32.05 9.07
CA VAL A 503 6.36 31.44 10.42
C VAL A 503 6.39 29.89 10.33
N PHE A 504 5.89 29.29 9.24
CA PHE A 504 5.91 27.84 9.00
C PHE A 504 7.15 27.37 8.23
N GLY A 505 8.14 28.23 8.07
CA GLY A 505 9.41 27.97 7.39
C GLY A 505 9.69 28.95 6.25
N ASN A 506 10.86 28.84 5.65
CA ASN A 506 11.30 29.69 4.52
C ASN A 506 10.82 29.18 3.14
N GLY A 507 9.98 28.15 3.09
CA GLY A 507 9.52 27.55 1.84
C GLY A 507 10.53 26.58 1.20
N LEU A 508 11.61 26.26 1.90
CA LEU A 508 12.59 25.23 1.47
C LEU A 508 12.50 24.02 2.39
N SER A 509 12.76 22.83 1.83
CA SER A 509 12.97 21.63 2.65
C SER A 509 14.33 21.70 3.36
N VAL A 510 14.53 20.84 4.38
CA VAL A 510 15.82 20.80 5.10
C VAL A 510 16.98 20.53 4.15
N GLY A 511 16.84 19.55 3.25
CA GLY A 511 17.90 19.22 2.28
C GLY A 511 18.15 20.34 1.26
N GLU A 512 17.13 21.08 0.84
CA GLU A 512 17.30 22.26 -0.05
C GLU A 512 18.00 23.41 0.66
N ALA A 513 17.71 23.63 1.94
CA ALA A 513 18.38 24.64 2.72
C ALA A 513 19.87 24.31 2.94
N GLU A 514 20.18 23.06 3.28
CA GLU A 514 21.56 22.57 3.38
C GLU A 514 22.31 22.68 2.05
N GLN A 515 21.67 22.28 0.94
CA GLN A 515 22.24 22.41 -0.40
C GLN A 515 22.54 23.87 -0.75
N LEU A 516 21.64 24.79 -0.41
CA LEU A 516 21.85 26.22 -0.63
C LEU A 516 23.07 26.72 0.17
N GLU A 517 23.18 26.35 1.44
CA GLU A 517 24.33 26.71 2.27
C GLU A 517 25.66 26.22 1.67
N GLU A 518 25.69 24.97 1.21
CA GLU A 518 26.88 24.39 0.56
C GLU A 518 27.25 25.13 -0.74
N ILE A 519 26.26 25.45 -1.59
CA ILE A 519 26.46 26.17 -2.85
C ILE A 519 27.00 27.58 -2.55
N LEU A 520 26.36 28.29 -1.62
CA LEU A 520 26.77 29.65 -1.26
C LEU A 520 28.16 29.71 -0.62
N ALA A 521 28.58 28.67 0.08
CA ALA A 521 29.95 28.58 0.62
C ALA A 521 31.03 28.38 -0.48
N GLN A 522 30.62 27.82 -1.63
CA GLN A 522 31.55 27.52 -2.74
C GLN A 522 31.51 28.56 -3.87
N THR A 523 30.53 29.44 -3.90
CA THR A 523 30.31 30.44 -4.94
C THR A 523 30.55 31.87 -4.42
N SER A 524 30.78 32.81 -5.31
CA SER A 524 30.95 34.25 -4.98
C SER A 524 30.46 35.10 -6.12
N GLY A 525 30.19 36.40 -5.84
CA GLY A 525 29.74 37.35 -6.82
C GLY A 525 28.43 36.95 -7.50
N MET A 526 28.37 37.09 -8.82
CA MET A 526 27.16 36.86 -9.60
C MET A 526 26.59 35.43 -9.46
N GLU A 527 27.42 34.40 -9.33
CA GLU A 527 26.98 33.03 -9.18
C GLU A 527 26.30 32.83 -7.82
N HIS A 528 26.87 33.37 -6.76
CA HIS A 528 26.27 33.39 -5.43
C HIS A 528 24.90 34.09 -5.44
N ASP A 529 24.79 35.26 -6.08
CA ASP A 529 23.54 36.01 -6.15
C ASP A 529 22.49 35.29 -6.99
N PHE A 530 22.89 34.62 -8.07
CA PHE A 530 22.01 33.80 -8.90
C PHE A 530 21.37 32.63 -8.11
N TYR A 531 22.18 31.84 -7.42
CA TYR A 531 21.65 30.73 -6.63
C TYR A 531 20.78 31.19 -5.46
N SER A 532 21.24 32.20 -4.73
CA SER A 532 20.47 32.82 -3.64
C SER A 532 19.10 33.30 -4.15
N ARG A 533 19.05 33.96 -5.33
CA ARG A 533 17.79 34.44 -5.92
C ARG A 533 16.89 33.29 -6.39
N ALA A 534 17.43 32.23 -7.00
CA ALA A 534 16.67 31.09 -7.44
C ALA A 534 15.94 30.41 -6.28
N PHE A 535 16.65 30.11 -5.19
CA PHE A 535 16.06 29.51 -3.99
C PHE A 535 15.05 30.43 -3.30
N SER A 536 15.31 31.74 -3.25
CA SER A 536 14.37 32.74 -2.73
C SER A 536 13.04 32.73 -3.51
N ILE A 537 13.09 32.67 -4.86
CA ILE A 537 11.90 32.62 -5.71
C ILE A 537 11.07 31.37 -5.43
N VAL A 538 11.72 30.20 -5.31
CA VAL A 538 11.06 28.96 -4.96
C VAL A 538 10.37 29.06 -3.60
N GLY A 539 11.09 29.59 -2.60
CA GLY A 539 10.54 29.78 -1.25
C GLY A 539 9.33 30.70 -1.25
N GLU A 540 9.44 31.87 -1.92
CA GLU A 540 8.36 32.85 -2.03
C GLU A 540 7.12 32.30 -2.76
N ALA A 541 7.29 31.51 -3.84
CA ALA A 541 6.20 30.91 -4.57
C ALA A 541 5.47 29.85 -3.73
N ARG A 542 6.22 29.00 -3.00
CA ARG A 542 5.64 28.02 -2.09
C ARG A 542 4.91 28.67 -0.92
N LEU A 543 5.46 29.74 -0.34
CA LEU A 543 4.80 30.48 0.73
C LEU A 543 3.54 31.19 0.26
N SER A 544 3.45 31.60 -1.01
CA SER A 544 2.20 32.14 -1.56
C SER A 544 1.08 31.08 -1.58
N MET A 545 1.40 29.82 -1.89
CA MET A 545 0.45 28.71 -1.81
C MET A 545 -0.02 28.46 -0.37
N VAL A 546 0.89 28.54 0.61
CA VAL A 546 0.54 28.42 2.04
C VAL A 546 -0.44 29.51 2.44
N ALA A 547 -0.17 30.76 2.02
CA ALA A 547 -1.04 31.90 2.33
C ALA A 547 -2.43 31.75 1.70
N ALA A 548 -2.50 31.35 0.43
CA ALA A 548 -3.76 31.14 -0.29
C ALA A 548 -4.62 30.04 0.36
N ASP A 549 -4.03 28.90 0.69
CA ASP A 549 -4.75 27.78 1.31
C ASP A 549 -5.13 28.07 2.78
N SER A 550 -4.31 28.86 3.49
CA SER A 550 -4.64 29.33 4.83
C SER A 550 -5.86 30.25 4.82
N LEU A 551 -5.93 31.18 3.86
CA LEU A 551 -7.11 32.03 3.67
C LEU A 551 -8.35 31.23 3.31
N ARG A 552 -8.22 30.25 2.40
CA ARG A 552 -9.29 29.32 2.04
C ARG A 552 -9.83 28.60 3.27
N SER A 553 -8.96 28.00 4.08
CA SER A 553 -9.34 27.31 5.31
C SER A 553 -9.99 28.24 6.32
N LEU A 554 -9.49 29.47 6.47
CA LEU A 554 -10.08 30.49 7.36
C LEU A 554 -11.51 30.85 6.91
N LEU A 555 -11.75 31.05 5.63
CA LEU A 555 -13.07 31.38 5.10
C LEU A 555 -14.08 30.25 5.34
N LEU A 556 -13.69 29.01 5.09
CA LEU A 556 -14.53 27.82 5.35
C LEU A 556 -14.84 27.68 6.84
N LEU A 557 -13.85 27.90 7.69
CA LEU A 557 -14.02 27.88 9.14
C LEU A 557 -14.97 28.99 9.61
N ALA A 558 -14.87 30.20 9.04
CA ALA A 558 -15.78 31.31 9.31
C ALA A 558 -17.22 30.98 8.90
N VAL A 559 -17.41 30.36 7.72
CA VAL A 559 -18.73 29.87 7.26
C VAL A 559 -19.30 28.86 8.26
N GLY A 560 -18.48 27.88 8.71
CA GLY A 560 -18.87 26.88 9.72
C GLY A 560 -19.29 27.53 11.06
N ALA A 561 -18.51 28.52 11.53
CA ALA A 561 -18.80 29.26 12.75
C ALA A 561 -20.10 30.08 12.63
N VAL A 562 -20.29 30.81 11.53
CA VAL A 562 -21.52 31.59 11.26
C VAL A 562 -22.74 30.66 11.19
N LEU A 563 -22.63 29.51 10.52
CA LEU A 563 -23.68 28.51 10.43
C LEU A 563 -24.09 27.98 11.81
N LEU A 564 -23.09 27.63 12.64
CA LEU A 564 -23.34 27.22 14.03
C LEU A 564 -24.02 28.31 14.82
N LEU A 565 -23.54 29.55 14.79
CA LEU A 565 -24.11 30.70 15.51
C LEU A 565 -25.53 31.00 15.04
N ALA A 566 -25.83 30.92 13.76
CA ALA A 566 -27.15 31.12 13.21
C ALA A 566 -28.14 30.04 13.71
N TYR A 567 -27.68 28.76 13.77
CA TYR A 567 -28.49 27.68 14.32
C TYR A 567 -28.80 27.88 15.83
N VAL A 568 -27.78 28.11 16.67
CA VAL A 568 -27.96 28.23 18.12
C VAL A 568 -28.71 29.50 18.51
N LYS A 569 -28.77 30.54 17.67
CA LYS A 569 -29.64 31.71 17.82
C LYS A 569 -31.06 31.50 17.27
N GLY A 570 -31.41 30.29 16.85
CA GLY A 570 -32.74 29.95 16.35
C GLY A 570 -33.08 30.51 14.96
N LYS A 571 -32.12 31.06 14.20
CA LYS A 571 -32.33 31.60 12.85
C LYS A 571 -32.40 30.53 11.76
N LEU A 572 -31.92 29.32 12.04
CA LEU A 572 -31.94 28.19 11.12
C LEU A 572 -32.65 26.99 11.72
N SER A 573 -33.44 26.31 10.92
CA SER A 573 -33.96 25.00 11.29
C SER A 573 -32.85 23.95 11.34
N ARG A 574 -33.06 22.90 12.14
CA ARG A 574 -32.11 21.77 12.27
C ARG A 574 -31.75 21.16 10.90
N ASN A 575 -32.73 20.97 10.01
CA ASN A 575 -32.51 20.33 8.72
C ASN A 575 -31.66 21.22 7.79
N VAL A 576 -31.91 22.53 7.80
CA VAL A 576 -31.10 23.49 7.04
C VAL A 576 -29.68 23.54 7.58
N PHE A 577 -29.53 23.63 8.90
CA PHE A 577 -28.20 23.62 9.55
C PHE A 577 -27.37 22.41 9.14
N VAL A 578 -27.91 21.20 9.29
CA VAL A 578 -27.15 19.99 8.96
C VAL A 578 -26.95 19.83 7.44
N GLY A 579 -27.95 20.16 6.62
CA GLY A 579 -27.81 20.09 5.17
C GLY A 579 -26.71 21.02 4.63
N VAL A 580 -26.67 22.28 5.12
CA VAL A 580 -25.62 23.24 4.73
C VAL A 580 -24.26 22.82 5.30
N LEU A 581 -24.21 22.28 6.53
CA LEU A 581 -22.96 21.77 7.10
C LEU A 581 -22.38 20.62 6.26
N ILE A 582 -23.22 19.67 5.81
CA ILE A 582 -22.81 18.60 4.91
C ILE A 582 -22.26 19.19 3.60
N ALA A 583 -22.96 20.18 3.02
CA ALA A 583 -22.51 20.82 1.79
C ALA A 583 -21.18 21.54 1.95
N VAL A 584 -20.97 22.27 3.04
CA VAL A 584 -19.70 22.96 3.34
C VAL A 584 -18.56 21.95 3.48
N VAL A 585 -18.75 20.86 4.23
CA VAL A 585 -17.74 19.82 4.40
C VAL A 585 -17.44 19.13 3.07
N LEU A 586 -18.47 18.81 2.28
CA LEU A 586 -18.29 18.18 0.98
C LEU A 586 -17.53 19.10 0.00
N VAL A 587 -17.89 20.38 -0.07
CA VAL A 587 -17.20 21.35 -0.95
C VAL A 587 -15.75 21.54 -0.53
N ASP A 588 -15.49 21.66 0.78
CA ASP A 588 -14.15 21.78 1.32
C ASP A 588 -13.25 20.63 0.86
N MET A 589 -13.68 19.41 1.15
CA MET A 589 -12.86 18.22 0.93
C MET A 589 -12.80 17.83 -0.56
N PHE A 590 -13.92 17.96 -1.28
CA PHE A 590 -13.98 17.70 -2.72
C PHE A 590 -12.98 18.56 -3.51
N GLN A 591 -12.85 19.85 -3.17
CA GLN A 591 -11.89 20.74 -3.83
C GLN A 591 -10.44 20.33 -3.56
N VAL A 592 -10.14 19.86 -2.34
CA VAL A 592 -8.78 19.39 -2.00
C VAL A 592 -8.49 18.07 -2.72
N ASP A 593 -9.44 17.14 -2.73
CA ASP A 593 -9.25 15.82 -3.33
C ASP A 593 -9.10 15.87 -4.85
N LYS A 594 -9.81 16.81 -5.51
CA LYS A 594 -9.64 17.06 -6.95
C LYS A 594 -8.24 17.57 -7.35
N ARG A 595 -7.45 18.05 -6.39
CA ARG A 595 -6.04 18.34 -6.63
C ARG A 595 -5.19 17.08 -6.84
N TYR A 596 -5.61 15.94 -6.29
CA TYR A 596 -4.86 14.69 -6.24
C TYR A 596 -5.43 13.57 -7.11
N ILE A 597 -6.71 13.68 -7.50
CA ILE A 597 -7.34 12.86 -8.53
C ILE A 597 -8.21 13.76 -9.41
N ASN A 598 -7.70 14.09 -10.57
CA ASN A 598 -8.37 14.89 -11.58
C ASN A 598 -8.51 14.11 -12.91
N GLU A 599 -9.06 14.75 -13.92
CA GLU A 599 -9.38 14.13 -15.22
C GLU A 599 -8.13 13.71 -15.99
N ASP A 600 -7.02 14.44 -15.82
CA ASP A 600 -5.79 14.21 -16.57
C ASP A 600 -5.08 12.89 -16.16
N MET A 601 -5.46 12.32 -15.02
CA MET A 601 -4.96 11.01 -14.57
C MET A 601 -5.69 9.83 -15.22
N PHE A 602 -6.73 10.09 -16.03
CA PHE A 602 -7.52 9.04 -16.65
C PHE A 602 -7.22 8.93 -18.14
N VAL A 603 -7.08 7.69 -18.60
CA VAL A 603 -6.95 7.37 -20.02
C VAL A 603 -8.30 6.87 -20.53
N LYS A 604 -8.74 7.40 -21.66
CA LYS A 604 -9.98 6.96 -22.30
C LYS A 604 -9.91 5.46 -22.57
N HIS A 605 -10.94 4.77 -22.13
CA HIS A 605 -11.08 3.35 -22.37
C HIS A 605 -11.41 3.14 -23.87
N THR A 606 -10.42 2.96 -24.68
CA THR A 606 -10.54 2.19 -25.92
C THR A 606 -10.30 0.73 -25.54
N GLU A 607 -11.08 -0.20 -26.07
CA GLU A 607 -11.10 -1.62 -25.63
C GLU A 607 -9.72 -2.30 -25.56
N ASP A 608 -8.69 -1.72 -26.14
CA ASP A 608 -7.35 -2.27 -26.23
C ASP A 608 -6.27 -1.55 -25.36
N ASP A 609 -6.51 -0.33 -24.82
CA ASP A 609 -5.38 0.53 -24.37
C ASP A 609 -5.24 0.76 -22.87
N ALA A 610 -6.26 0.58 -22.07
CA ALA A 610 -6.29 1.14 -20.70
C ALA A 610 -5.38 0.47 -19.66
N LEU A 611 -4.89 -0.74 -19.92
CA LEU A 611 -3.87 -1.46 -19.12
C LEU A 611 -2.94 -2.28 -20.02
N THR A 612 -2.85 -1.96 -21.29
CA THR A 612 -2.04 -2.73 -22.24
C THR A 612 -0.60 -2.27 -22.17
N PHE A 613 0.25 -3.13 -21.67
CA PHE A 613 1.69 -2.99 -21.92
C PHE A 613 1.92 -3.09 -23.41
N ILE A 614 2.54 -2.08 -24.00
CA ILE A 614 2.88 -2.07 -25.41
C ILE A 614 4.30 -2.64 -25.55
N PRO A 615 4.50 -3.74 -26.31
CA PRO A 615 5.83 -4.29 -26.50
C PRO A 615 6.70 -3.30 -27.29
N THR A 616 7.90 -3.07 -26.79
CA THR A 616 8.92 -2.31 -27.53
C THR A 616 9.38 -3.09 -28.74
N SER A 617 10.17 -2.46 -29.64
CA SER A 617 10.80 -3.18 -30.74
C SER A 617 11.72 -4.31 -30.25
N ALA A 618 12.39 -4.12 -29.10
CA ALA A 618 13.22 -5.13 -28.46
C ALA A 618 12.37 -6.31 -27.96
N ASP A 619 11.26 -6.02 -27.26
CA ASP A 619 10.35 -7.07 -26.81
C ASP A 619 9.77 -7.87 -27.98
N SER A 620 9.34 -7.18 -29.05
CA SER A 620 8.78 -7.80 -30.24
C SER A 620 9.79 -8.71 -30.97
N GLN A 621 11.07 -8.34 -30.98
CA GLN A 621 12.16 -9.16 -31.52
C GLN A 621 12.38 -10.41 -30.65
N ILE A 622 12.44 -10.27 -29.32
CA ILE A 622 12.69 -11.36 -28.38
C ILE A 622 11.53 -12.37 -28.39
N LEU A 623 10.27 -11.88 -28.44
CA LEU A 623 9.07 -12.72 -28.44
C LEU A 623 8.92 -13.64 -29.68
N GLN A 624 9.74 -13.46 -30.72
CA GLN A 624 9.81 -14.40 -31.84
C GLN A 624 10.44 -15.74 -31.41
N ASP A 625 11.31 -15.74 -30.42
CA ASP A 625 11.87 -16.97 -29.84
C ASP A 625 10.88 -17.57 -28.83
N ARG A 626 10.36 -18.74 -29.11
CA ARG A 626 9.41 -19.47 -28.28
C ARG A 626 10.05 -20.47 -27.31
N SER A 627 11.38 -20.51 -27.24
CA SER A 627 12.08 -21.36 -26.26
C SER A 627 11.92 -20.81 -24.83
N TYR A 628 12.28 -21.60 -23.82
CA TYR A 628 12.29 -21.15 -22.45
C TYR A 628 13.64 -20.52 -22.08
N TYR A 629 13.66 -19.24 -21.85
CA TYR A 629 14.83 -18.43 -21.48
C TYR A 629 14.42 -17.30 -20.57
N ARG A 630 15.41 -16.59 -20.03
CA ARG A 630 15.19 -15.34 -19.28
C ARG A 630 15.75 -14.13 -20.00
N VAL A 631 15.21 -12.97 -19.65
CA VAL A 631 15.57 -11.65 -20.19
C VAL A 631 16.00 -10.73 -19.08
N SER A 632 16.96 -9.84 -19.36
CA SER A 632 17.31 -8.73 -18.48
C SER A 632 17.20 -7.40 -19.24
N ASP A 633 16.40 -6.47 -18.79
CA ASP A 633 16.54 -5.07 -19.16
C ASP A 633 17.57 -4.44 -18.23
N VAL A 634 18.74 -4.11 -18.78
CA VAL A 634 19.89 -3.72 -17.96
C VAL A 634 19.68 -2.34 -17.31
N ARG A 635 19.13 -1.38 -18.06
CA ARG A 635 18.86 -0.03 -17.57
C ARG A 635 17.65 0.00 -16.63
N ASN A 636 16.61 -0.71 -17.04
CA ASN A 636 15.33 -0.76 -16.31
C ASN A 636 15.18 -2.06 -15.50
N PHE A 637 16.27 -2.51 -14.86
CA PHE A 637 16.33 -3.78 -14.14
C PHE A 637 15.24 -3.93 -13.07
N GLY A 638 14.82 -2.83 -12.45
CA GLY A 638 13.73 -2.75 -11.49
C GLY A 638 12.35 -2.44 -12.09
N SER A 639 12.21 -2.33 -13.41
CA SER A 639 10.92 -2.04 -14.07
C SER A 639 10.00 -3.27 -14.10
N PRO A 640 8.69 -3.08 -14.05
CA PRO A 640 7.71 -4.16 -14.23
C PRO A 640 7.57 -4.61 -15.69
N ASN A 641 7.92 -3.77 -16.69
CA ASN A 641 7.70 -4.06 -18.10
C ASN A 641 8.31 -5.39 -18.56
N PRO A 642 9.59 -5.72 -18.26
CA PRO A 642 10.16 -7.00 -18.64
C PRO A 642 9.40 -8.19 -18.03
N SER A 643 8.83 -8.03 -16.83
CA SER A 643 8.06 -9.10 -16.17
C SER A 643 6.72 -9.38 -16.84
N PHE A 644 6.17 -8.41 -17.59
CA PHE A 644 4.93 -8.59 -18.33
C PHE A 644 5.13 -9.44 -19.59
N PHE A 645 6.20 -9.16 -20.35
CA PHE A 645 6.45 -9.79 -21.64
C PHE A 645 7.30 -11.05 -21.55
N HIS A 646 8.20 -11.11 -20.55
CA HIS A 646 9.27 -12.10 -20.47
C HIS A 646 9.37 -12.71 -19.08
N LYS A 647 10.11 -13.81 -18.99
CA LYS A 647 10.64 -14.33 -17.73
C LYS A 647 11.88 -13.52 -17.38
N SER A 648 11.78 -12.64 -16.41
CA SER A 648 12.81 -11.66 -16.09
C SER A 648 13.72 -12.12 -14.94
N VAL A 649 15.00 -11.79 -15.04
CA VAL A 649 15.95 -11.92 -13.92
C VAL A 649 15.90 -10.71 -12.99
N GLY A 650 15.35 -9.58 -13.47
CA GLY A 650 15.05 -8.39 -12.71
C GLY A 650 13.59 -8.33 -12.24
N GLY A 651 13.12 -7.13 -11.95
CA GLY A 651 11.74 -6.86 -11.55
C GLY A 651 11.66 -6.04 -10.26
N TYR A 652 10.43 -5.69 -9.90
CA TYR A 652 10.15 -4.92 -8.68
C TYR A 652 9.19 -5.67 -7.76
N HIS A 653 9.66 -6.04 -6.57
CA HIS A 653 8.84 -6.58 -5.50
C HIS A 653 9.49 -6.37 -4.14
N ALA A 654 8.68 -5.99 -3.15
CA ALA A 654 9.16 -5.67 -1.81
C ALA A 654 9.63 -6.87 -0.99
N ALA A 655 9.15 -8.09 -1.29
CA ALA A 655 9.46 -9.33 -0.58
C ALA A 655 10.17 -10.33 -1.48
N LYS A 656 11.27 -9.92 -2.11
CA LYS A 656 12.12 -10.82 -2.90
C LYS A 656 12.93 -11.77 -2.00
N LEU A 657 13.29 -12.94 -2.54
CA LEU A 657 14.09 -13.92 -1.81
C LEU A 657 15.47 -13.35 -1.44
N THR A 658 15.88 -13.52 -0.19
CA THR A 658 17.12 -12.92 0.34
C THR A 658 18.35 -13.36 -0.45
N ARG A 659 18.50 -14.66 -0.73
CA ARG A 659 19.64 -15.16 -1.49
C ARG A 659 19.67 -14.70 -2.94
N TYR A 660 18.52 -14.54 -3.56
CA TYR A 660 18.46 -13.95 -4.91
C TYR A 660 18.81 -12.45 -4.87
N ASN A 661 18.40 -11.73 -3.84
CA ASN A 661 18.81 -10.34 -3.63
C ASN A 661 20.33 -10.21 -3.44
N ASP A 662 20.98 -11.20 -2.82
CA ASP A 662 22.45 -11.25 -2.71
C ASP A 662 23.11 -11.43 -4.09
N ILE A 663 22.57 -12.30 -4.97
CA ILE A 663 23.02 -12.43 -6.37
C ILE A 663 22.83 -11.10 -7.13
N ILE A 664 21.70 -10.42 -6.94
CA ILE A 664 21.47 -9.09 -7.55
C ILE A 664 22.59 -8.14 -7.14
N SER A 665 22.83 -7.99 -5.83
CA SER A 665 23.74 -6.98 -5.30
C SER A 665 25.23 -7.30 -5.54
N LYS A 666 25.60 -8.59 -5.50
CA LYS A 666 27.00 -9.02 -5.60
C LYS A 666 27.46 -9.36 -7.03
N MET A 667 26.52 -9.68 -7.93
CA MET A 667 26.87 -10.12 -9.27
C MET A 667 26.12 -9.37 -10.37
N LEU A 668 24.77 -9.32 -10.36
CA LEU A 668 24.00 -8.73 -11.47
C LEU A 668 24.16 -7.22 -11.57
N GLN A 669 24.04 -6.48 -10.45
CA GLN A 669 24.19 -5.02 -10.47
C GLN A 669 25.61 -4.57 -10.84
N PRO A 670 26.71 -5.16 -10.32
CA PRO A 670 28.06 -4.86 -10.80
C PRO A 670 28.22 -5.11 -12.31
N THR A 671 27.71 -6.23 -12.81
CA THR A 671 27.73 -6.56 -14.25
C THR A 671 26.96 -5.53 -15.07
N ASN A 672 25.77 -5.10 -14.61
CA ASN A 672 25.00 -4.04 -15.24
C ASN A 672 25.76 -2.72 -15.28
N GLY A 673 26.46 -2.36 -14.20
CA GLY A 673 27.31 -1.16 -14.14
C GLY A 673 28.40 -1.17 -15.21
N VAL A 674 29.07 -2.32 -15.41
CA VAL A 674 30.08 -2.49 -16.47
C VAL A 674 29.44 -2.35 -17.86
N ILE A 675 28.32 -3.02 -18.13
CA ILE A 675 27.62 -2.97 -19.42
C ILE A 675 27.20 -1.53 -19.76
N LEU A 676 26.59 -0.82 -18.81
CA LEU A 676 26.16 0.58 -19.00
C LEU A 676 27.36 1.53 -19.15
N GLY A 677 28.43 1.32 -18.40
CA GLY A 677 29.67 2.08 -18.53
C GLY A 677 30.32 1.89 -19.91
N MET A 678 30.39 0.67 -20.43
CA MET A 678 30.85 0.39 -21.80
C MET A 678 29.98 1.09 -22.85
N LYS A 679 28.65 1.04 -22.68
CA LYS A 679 27.71 1.72 -23.57
C LYS A 679 27.90 3.21 -23.57
N GLN A 680 28.07 3.81 -22.40
CA GLN A 680 28.29 5.24 -22.25
C GLN A 680 29.64 5.69 -22.85
N THR A 681 30.71 4.93 -22.64
CA THR A 681 32.07 5.29 -23.05
C THR A 681 32.31 5.01 -24.54
N TYR A 682 31.85 3.86 -25.03
CA TYR A 682 32.22 3.37 -26.41
C TYR A 682 31.03 3.37 -27.39
N GLY A 683 29.81 3.69 -26.93
CA GLY A 683 28.61 3.61 -27.75
C GLY A 683 28.11 2.21 -28.07
N THR A 684 28.92 1.18 -27.79
CA THR A 684 28.65 -0.24 -28.04
C THR A 684 28.95 -1.08 -26.81
N VAL A 685 28.44 -2.30 -26.76
CA VAL A 685 28.70 -3.28 -25.70
C VAL A 685 29.23 -4.56 -26.31
N ASP A 686 30.37 -5.03 -25.85
CA ASP A 686 30.93 -6.35 -26.15
C ASP A 686 30.81 -7.25 -24.91
N LEU A 687 29.88 -8.18 -24.96
CA LEU A 687 29.62 -9.11 -23.84
C LEU A 687 30.77 -10.08 -23.59
N SER A 688 31.69 -10.26 -24.53
CA SER A 688 32.86 -11.15 -24.34
C SER A 688 33.88 -10.58 -23.34
N LEU A 689 33.83 -9.27 -23.10
CA LEU A 689 34.68 -8.55 -22.14
C LEU A 689 34.02 -8.39 -20.74
N VAL A 690 32.83 -8.92 -20.58
CA VAL A 690 32.04 -8.79 -19.35
C VAL A 690 31.94 -10.13 -18.63
N ASP A 691 32.04 -10.12 -17.29
CA ASP A 691 31.77 -11.34 -16.51
C ASP A 691 30.26 -11.64 -16.49
N MET A 692 29.84 -12.53 -17.38
CA MET A 692 28.44 -12.91 -17.58
C MET A 692 28.01 -14.11 -16.73
N LYS A 693 28.82 -14.62 -15.77
CA LYS A 693 28.55 -15.87 -15.02
C LYS A 693 27.14 -15.91 -14.44
N ALA A 694 26.71 -14.82 -13.75
CA ALA A 694 25.40 -14.78 -13.14
C ALA A 694 24.27 -14.86 -14.18
N TYR A 695 24.41 -14.15 -15.30
CA TYR A 695 23.45 -14.22 -16.39
C TYR A 695 23.46 -15.59 -17.08
N ASN A 696 24.63 -16.19 -17.25
CA ASN A 696 24.80 -17.51 -17.86
C ASN A 696 24.08 -18.61 -17.05
N MET A 697 24.31 -18.66 -15.72
CA MET A 697 23.67 -19.65 -14.86
C MET A 697 22.17 -19.43 -14.66
N LEU A 698 21.68 -18.20 -14.83
CA LEU A 698 20.26 -17.87 -14.79
C LEU A 698 19.56 -18.07 -16.15
N ASN A 699 20.23 -18.67 -17.16
CA ASN A 699 19.71 -18.84 -18.51
C ASN A 699 19.22 -17.54 -19.15
N THR A 700 19.95 -16.43 -18.95
CA THR A 700 19.61 -15.13 -19.50
C THR A 700 20.14 -15.09 -20.94
N LYS A 701 19.27 -15.39 -21.91
CA LYS A 701 19.61 -15.48 -23.33
C LYS A 701 19.66 -14.10 -23.98
N TYR A 702 18.83 -13.17 -23.52
CA TYR A 702 18.73 -11.83 -24.08
C TYR A 702 18.89 -10.75 -23.02
N LEU A 703 19.66 -9.69 -23.38
CA LEU A 703 19.75 -8.46 -22.62
C LEU A 703 19.22 -7.31 -23.47
N ILE A 704 18.44 -6.42 -22.85
CA ILE A 704 17.98 -5.18 -23.45
C ILE A 704 18.83 -4.05 -22.88
N VAL A 705 19.54 -3.33 -23.77
CA VAL A 705 20.36 -2.16 -23.40
C VAL A 705 19.96 -0.98 -24.29
N ASP A 706 19.37 0.04 -23.69
CA ASP A 706 18.84 1.22 -24.39
C ASP A 706 17.98 0.85 -25.63
N GLY A 707 17.03 -0.09 -25.41
CA GLY A 707 16.10 -0.53 -26.46
C GLY A 707 16.71 -1.44 -27.53
N LYS A 708 17.99 -1.83 -27.40
CA LYS A 708 18.65 -2.79 -28.32
C LYS A 708 18.78 -4.16 -27.68
N VAL A 709 18.53 -5.20 -28.44
CA VAL A 709 18.68 -6.60 -28.02
C VAL A 709 20.12 -7.07 -28.22
N LEU A 710 20.71 -7.57 -27.13
CA LEU A 710 21.99 -8.28 -27.16
C LEU A 710 21.73 -9.75 -26.84
N THR A 711 22.25 -10.66 -27.68
CA THR A 711 22.18 -12.09 -27.41
C THR A 711 23.37 -12.52 -26.58
N ASN A 712 23.12 -13.25 -25.49
CA ASN A 712 24.18 -13.86 -24.68
C ASN A 712 24.44 -15.30 -25.11
N PRO A 713 25.53 -15.56 -25.81
CA PRO A 713 25.86 -16.91 -26.28
C PRO A 713 26.34 -17.84 -25.16
N GLY A 714 26.68 -17.28 -24.00
CA GLY A 714 27.16 -18.04 -22.84
C GLY A 714 26.05 -18.57 -21.94
N ALA A 715 24.76 -18.32 -22.24
CA ALA A 715 23.65 -18.83 -21.44
C ALA A 715 23.65 -20.36 -21.37
N LEU A 716 23.59 -20.93 -20.15
CA LEU A 716 23.79 -22.38 -19.92
C LEU A 716 22.54 -23.23 -20.19
N GLY A 717 21.44 -22.60 -20.62
CA GLY A 717 20.17 -23.28 -20.86
C GLY A 717 19.39 -23.56 -19.59
N ASN A 718 18.38 -24.43 -19.71
CA ASN A 718 17.44 -24.70 -18.59
C ASN A 718 18.01 -25.68 -17.56
N ALA A 719 18.94 -26.53 -17.99
CA ALA A 719 19.67 -27.47 -17.14
C ALA A 719 20.98 -27.87 -17.80
N TRP A 720 21.99 -28.18 -17.02
CA TRP A 720 23.28 -28.69 -17.47
C TRP A 720 23.89 -29.62 -16.45
N LEU A 721 24.85 -30.44 -16.89
CA LEU A 721 25.61 -31.36 -16.07
C LEU A 721 26.96 -30.72 -15.70
N VAL A 722 27.40 -30.91 -14.46
CA VAL A 722 28.68 -30.40 -13.96
C VAL A 722 29.66 -31.55 -13.70
N ASP A 723 30.96 -31.28 -13.91
CA ASP A 723 32.03 -32.27 -13.70
C ASP A 723 32.42 -32.42 -12.24
N ASN A 724 32.14 -31.40 -11.39
CA ASN A 724 32.47 -31.40 -9.97
C ASN A 724 31.55 -30.49 -9.18
N VAL A 725 31.37 -30.82 -7.90
CA VAL A 725 30.71 -29.97 -6.91
C VAL A 725 31.71 -29.57 -5.84
N GLU A 726 31.96 -28.28 -5.71
CA GLU A 726 32.75 -27.70 -4.63
C GLU A 726 31.87 -27.49 -3.42
N TYR A 727 32.31 -27.94 -2.25
CA TYR A 727 31.54 -27.78 -1.03
C TYR A 727 32.16 -26.67 -0.15
N ALA A 728 31.35 -25.67 0.14
CA ALA A 728 31.71 -24.50 0.91
C ALA A 728 30.97 -24.49 2.26
N GLU A 729 31.58 -24.00 3.30
CA GLU A 729 30.95 -23.88 4.60
C GLU A 729 30.42 -22.45 4.80
N GLY A 730 29.11 -22.31 4.78
CA GLY A 730 28.41 -21.04 4.96
C GLY A 730 28.28 -20.18 3.70
N ALA A 731 27.54 -19.09 3.84
CA ALA A 731 27.11 -18.28 2.71
C ALA A 731 28.24 -17.47 2.06
N ASP A 732 29.17 -16.94 2.88
CA ASP A 732 30.31 -16.16 2.36
C ASP A 732 31.22 -17.04 1.48
N ALA A 733 31.61 -18.22 2.00
CA ALA A 733 32.44 -19.14 1.24
C ALA A 733 31.75 -19.66 -0.02
N GLU A 734 30.41 -19.90 0.04
CA GLU A 734 29.62 -20.30 -1.13
C GLU A 734 29.61 -19.19 -2.19
N MET A 735 29.43 -17.92 -1.79
CA MET A 735 29.45 -16.76 -2.69
C MET A 735 30.85 -16.51 -3.28
N ASP A 736 31.89 -16.58 -2.46
CA ASP A 736 33.27 -16.38 -2.89
C ASP A 736 33.73 -17.46 -3.89
N ALA A 737 33.32 -18.70 -3.66
CA ALA A 737 33.57 -19.79 -4.59
C ALA A 737 32.83 -19.58 -5.92
N LEU A 738 31.53 -19.21 -5.86
CA LEU A 738 30.72 -18.93 -7.05
C LEU A 738 31.31 -17.81 -7.92
N GLN A 739 31.82 -16.75 -7.31
CA GLN A 739 32.44 -15.65 -8.06
C GLN A 739 33.74 -16.07 -8.81
N LYS A 740 34.40 -17.14 -8.36
CA LYS A 740 35.68 -17.62 -8.93
C LYS A 740 35.53 -18.77 -9.90
N LEU A 741 34.53 -19.64 -9.73
CA LEU A 741 34.33 -20.82 -10.55
C LEU A 741 33.69 -20.50 -11.92
N ASN A 742 33.79 -21.47 -12.84
CA ASN A 742 33.00 -21.49 -14.06
C ASN A 742 31.75 -22.36 -13.86
N PRO A 743 30.54 -21.80 -13.79
CA PRO A 743 29.34 -22.57 -13.51
C PRO A 743 28.94 -23.58 -14.61
N ALA A 744 29.49 -23.46 -15.82
CA ALA A 744 29.32 -24.45 -16.89
C ALA A 744 29.99 -25.80 -16.60
N VAL A 745 31.00 -25.80 -15.70
CA VAL A 745 31.86 -26.97 -15.44
C VAL A 745 31.74 -27.43 -14.01
N LYS A 746 31.65 -26.50 -13.06
CA LYS A 746 31.62 -26.77 -11.64
C LYS A 746 30.43 -26.05 -10.97
N ALA A 747 29.81 -26.70 -10.01
CA ALA A 747 28.84 -26.07 -9.12
C ALA A 747 29.45 -25.91 -7.73
N VAL A 748 28.95 -24.94 -6.96
CA VAL A 748 29.24 -24.83 -5.52
C VAL A 748 27.99 -25.12 -4.71
N ALA A 749 28.13 -25.82 -3.58
CA ALA A 749 27.05 -26.11 -2.65
C ALA A 749 27.52 -25.96 -1.21
N ASP A 750 26.59 -25.58 -0.34
CA ASP A 750 26.83 -25.63 1.11
C ASP A 750 27.06 -27.09 1.55
N VAL A 751 28.03 -27.32 2.45
CA VAL A 751 28.44 -28.66 2.96
C VAL A 751 27.23 -29.49 3.41
N LYS A 752 26.18 -28.88 3.91
CA LYS A 752 24.94 -29.58 4.31
C LYS A 752 24.26 -30.35 3.19
N PHE A 753 24.48 -29.99 1.94
CA PHE A 753 23.93 -30.68 0.77
C PHE A 753 24.84 -31.80 0.23
N LYS A 754 26.02 -32.00 0.83
CA LYS A 754 26.93 -33.09 0.45
C LYS A 754 26.31 -34.50 0.54
N PRO A 755 25.45 -34.80 1.55
CA PRO A 755 24.75 -36.11 1.57
C PRO A 755 23.78 -36.30 0.41
N VAL A 756 23.25 -35.24 -0.18
CA VAL A 756 22.29 -35.26 -1.31
C VAL A 756 23.00 -35.36 -2.64
N LEU A 757 24.01 -34.55 -2.86
CA LEU A 757 24.68 -34.45 -4.17
C LEU A 757 25.85 -35.45 -4.31
N GLY A 758 26.52 -35.77 -3.23
CA GLY A 758 27.71 -36.67 -3.29
C GLY A 758 28.86 -36.07 -4.06
N THR A 759 29.62 -36.92 -4.76
CA THR A 759 30.68 -36.51 -5.67
C THR A 759 30.16 -36.64 -7.10
N ALA A 760 30.29 -35.59 -7.89
CA ALA A 760 29.94 -35.65 -9.32
C ALA A 760 31.03 -36.47 -10.07
N ALA A 761 30.62 -37.26 -11.04
CA ALA A 761 31.52 -37.83 -12.00
C ALA A 761 31.68 -36.84 -13.19
N PRO A 762 32.87 -36.72 -13.77
CA PRO A 762 33.06 -35.90 -14.96
C PRO A 762 32.11 -36.35 -16.09
N LYS A 763 31.53 -35.37 -16.76
CA LYS A 763 30.57 -35.58 -17.85
C LYS A 763 31.27 -36.28 -19.03
N GLN A 764 30.58 -37.27 -19.62
CA GLN A 764 31.07 -38.01 -20.78
C GLN A 764 30.59 -37.42 -22.11
N PRO A 765 31.27 -37.68 -23.23
CA PRO A 765 30.74 -37.32 -24.53
C PRO A 765 29.41 -38.01 -24.78
N GLY A 766 28.37 -37.21 -25.07
CA GLY A 766 27.00 -37.71 -25.26
C GLY A 766 26.10 -37.54 -24.06
N ASP A 767 26.62 -37.20 -22.87
CA ASP A 767 25.78 -36.85 -21.73
C ASP A 767 24.97 -35.58 -21.96
N THR A 768 23.67 -35.66 -21.77
CA THR A 768 22.74 -34.57 -22.05
C THR A 768 21.67 -34.45 -20.98
N ILE A 769 21.18 -33.23 -20.77
CA ILE A 769 19.96 -32.92 -20.03
C ILE A 769 19.29 -31.73 -20.71
N TYR A 770 17.99 -31.81 -20.91
CA TYR A 770 17.22 -30.72 -21.52
C TYR A 770 15.77 -30.71 -21.05
N LEU A 771 15.16 -29.51 -21.06
CA LEU A 771 13.76 -29.26 -20.73
C LEU A 771 12.86 -29.78 -21.87
N THR A 772 11.82 -30.54 -21.52
CA THR A 772 10.82 -31.06 -22.48
C THR A 772 9.49 -30.38 -22.36
N SER A 773 9.14 -29.88 -21.14
CA SER A 773 7.88 -29.18 -20.90
C SER A 773 8.04 -28.16 -19.78
N TYR A 774 7.47 -26.99 -19.99
CA TYR A 774 7.42 -25.90 -19.02
C TYR A 774 5.98 -25.55 -18.68
N LYS A 775 5.67 -25.53 -17.39
CA LYS A 775 4.54 -24.85 -16.75
C LYS A 775 5.07 -24.11 -15.51
N PRO A 776 4.46 -23.03 -15.07
CA PRO A 776 4.97 -22.29 -13.91
C PRO A 776 5.17 -23.16 -12.66
N ASN A 777 4.30 -24.12 -12.44
CA ASN A 777 4.30 -25.06 -11.30
C ASN A 777 4.78 -26.48 -11.62
N GLU A 778 5.16 -26.78 -12.90
CA GLU A 778 5.65 -28.10 -13.30
C GLU A 778 6.68 -27.99 -14.40
N LEU A 779 7.83 -28.61 -14.20
CA LEU A 779 8.94 -28.66 -15.16
C LEU A 779 9.28 -30.11 -15.46
N ARG A 780 9.43 -30.44 -16.74
CA ARG A 780 9.83 -31.80 -17.16
C ARG A 780 11.12 -31.75 -17.95
N TYR A 781 12.03 -32.64 -17.59
CA TYR A 781 13.33 -32.75 -18.27
C TYR A 781 13.56 -34.21 -18.68
N LYS A 782 14.44 -34.39 -19.66
CA LYS A 782 15.02 -35.69 -20.00
C LYS A 782 16.54 -35.62 -19.86
N SER A 783 17.11 -36.64 -19.26
CA SER A 783 18.55 -36.81 -19.14
C SER A 783 19.00 -38.12 -19.80
N GLN A 784 20.22 -38.10 -20.30
CA GLN A 784 20.95 -39.27 -20.78
C GLN A 784 22.36 -39.13 -20.24
N THR A 785 22.83 -40.06 -19.39
CA THR A 785 24.14 -39.96 -18.74
C THR A 785 24.78 -41.33 -18.67
N GLY A 786 26.09 -41.39 -18.95
CA GLY A 786 26.87 -42.64 -18.84
C GLY A 786 27.18 -43.06 -17.42
N ASN A 787 27.29 -42.09 -16.47
CA ASN A 787 27.55 -42.28 -15.05
C ASN A 787 26.53 -41.50 -14.22
N ASP A 788 26.52 -41.78 -12.92
CA ASP A 788 25.82 -40.90 -11.98
C ASP A 788 26.38 -39.49 -12.10
N ALA A 789 25.50 -38.52 -12.39
CA ALA A 789 25.86 -37.16 -12.67
C ALA A 789 25.18 -36.18 -11.69
N VAL A 790 25.74 -34.99 -11.56
CA VAL A 790 25.04 -33.88 -10.88
C VAL A 790 24.54 -32.91 -11.93
N ALA A 791 23.25 -32.68 -11.93
CA ALA A 791 22.59 -31.71 -12.79
C ALA A 791 22.33 -30.40 -11.99
N VAL A 792 22.59 -29.28 -12.65
CA VAL A 792 22.18 -27.94 -12.17
C VAL A 792 21.04 -27.47 -13.07
N PHE A 793 20.04 -26.86 -12.45
CA PHE A 793 18.88 -26.29 -13.14
C PHE A 793 18.88 -24.78 -12.94
N SER A 794 18.64 -24.03 -14.00
CA SER A 794 18.60 -22.56 -13.94
C SER A 794 17.40 -22.01 -13.13
N GLU A 795 16.75 -22.86 -12.36
CA GLU A 795 15.58 -22.55 -11.55
C GLU A 795 15.96 -22.16 -10.12
N VAL A 796 15.33 -21.10 -9.61
CA VAL A 796 15.58 -20.61 -8.25
C VAL A 796 15.15 -21.65 -7.23
N TYR A 797 16.04 -21.96 -6.30
CA TYR A 797 15.79 -22.86 -5.18
C TYR A 797 14.88 -22.20 -4.16
N PHE A 798 13.86 -22.93 -3.72
CA PHE A 798 13.03 -22.58 -2.61
C PHE A 798 12.92 -23.78 -1.65
N PRO A 799 13.04 -23.60 -0.33
CA PRO A 799 13.30 -24.70 0.60
C PRO A 799 12.11 -25.64 0.83
N TRP A 800 10.90 -25.30 0.39
CA TRP A 800 9.71 -26.09 0.54
C TRP A 800 8.75 -25.95 -0.65
N GLY A 801 7.83 -26.91 -0.79
CA GLY A 801 6.80 -26.92 -1.83
C GLY A 801 7.23 -27.51 -3.17
N TRP A 802 8.53 -27.51 -3.53
CA TRP A 802 9.04 -28.23 -4.70
C TRP A 802 9.36 -29.67 -4.35
N THR A 803 8.86 -30.59 -5.17
CA THR A 803 9.24 -32.00 -5.20
C THR A 803 9.81 -32.37 -6.57
N ALA A 804 10.72 -33.34 -6.63
CA ALA A 804 11.25 -33.84 -7.86
C ALA A 804 11.16 -35.36 -7.89
N THR A 805 10.78 -35.91 -9.03
CA THR A 805 10.79 -37.36 -9.30
C THR A 805 11.65 -37.66 -10.49
N VAL A 806 12.37 -38.78 -10.45
CA VAL A 806 13.08 -39.39 -11.56
C VAL A 806 12.41 -40.74 -11.83
N ASP A 807 11.83 -40.88 -13.03
CA ASP A 807 10.99 -42.04 -13.42
C ASP A 807 9.93 -42.40 -12.36
N GLY A 808 9.31 -41.37 -11.78
CA GLY A 808 8.27 -41.51 -10.74
C GLY A 808 8.80 -41.75 -9.32
N LYS A 809 10.10 -41.94 -9.09
CA LYS A 809 10.70 -42.07 -7.76
C LYS A 809 11.16 -40.70 -7.26
N GLU A 810 10.72 -40.30 -6.07
CA GLU A 810 11.10 -39.01 -5.48
C GLU A 810 12.60 -38.99 -5.14
N LEU A 811 13.27 -37.91 -5.56
CA LEU A 811 14.66 -37.61 -5.25
C LEU A 811 14.76 -36.19 -4.64
N PRO A 812 15.70 -35.98 -3.68
CA PRO A 812 15.84 -34.68 -3.04
C PRO A 812 16.46 -33.65 -3.97
N ILE A 813 15.97 -32.42 -3.86
CA ILE A 813 16.52 -31.23 -4.51
C ILE A 813 17.50 -30.55 -3.55
N ALA A 814 18.73 -30.29 -3.99
CA ALA A 814 19.72 -29.50 -3.25
C ALA A 814 19.74 -28.06 -3.77
N ARG A 815 20.28 -27.15 -2.98
CA ARG A 815 20.66 -25.81 -3.43
C ARG A 815 22.10 -25.81 -3.88
N VAL A 816 22.35 -25.29 -5.08
CA VAL A 816 23.67 -25.10 -5.67
C VAL A 816 23.81 -23.67 -6.19
N ASP A 817 25.03 -23.25 -6.47
CA ASP A 817 25.36 -21.93 -7.02
C ASP A 817 24.63 -20.80 -6.30
N TYR A 818 24.60 -20.91 -4.96
CA TYR A 818 24.01 -19.97 -4.02
C TYR A 818 22.47 -19.88 -4.05
N THR A 819 21.84 -20.03 -5.23
CA THR A 819 20.40 -19.80 -5.41
C THR A 819 19.70 -20.79 -6.35
N LEU A 820 20.40 -21.68 -7.03
CA LEU A 820 19.84 -22.59 -8.03
C LEU A 820 19.51 -23.98 -7.45
N ARG A 821 18.74 -24.78 -8.21
CA ARG A 821 18.46 -26.17 -7.87
C ARG A 821 19.51 -27.12 -8.44
N GLY A 822 19.90 -28.10 -7.66
CA GLY A 822 20.77 -29.19 -8.08
C GLY A 822 20.22 -30.54 -7.68
N MET A 823 20.50 -31.57 -8.49
CA MET A 823 20.11 -32.94 -8.19
C MET A 823 21.19 -33.92 -8.64
N ARG A 824 21.35 -35.01 -7.88
CA ARG A 824 22.09 -36.19 -8.34
C ARG A 824 21.15 -37.05 -9.18
N LEU A 825 21.57 -37.36 -10.37
CA LEU A 825 20.85 -38.21 -11.34
C LEU A 825 21.57 -39.56 -11.48
N PRO A 826 20.87 -40.68 -11.49
CA PRO A 826 21.49 -41.97 -11.78
C PRO A 826 21.96 -42.06 -13.24
N ALA A 827 22.87 -43.00 -13.52
CA ALA A 827 23.29 -43.30 -14.89
C ALA A 827 22.12 -43.89 -15.70
N GLY A 828 22.03 -43.49 -16.98
CA GLY A 828 20.95 -43.94 -17.87
C GLY A 828 20.16 -42.84 -18.52
N SER A 829 19.04 -43.24 -19.11
CA SER A 829 18.05 -42.32 -19.70
C SER A 829 16.86 -42.19 -18.76
N HIS A 830 16.58 -40.97 -18.31
CA HIS A 830 15.59 -40.70 -17.26
C HIS A 830 14.68 -39.53 -17.60
N GLU A 831 13.42 -39.61 -17.13
CA GLU A 831 12.49 -38.47 -17.09
C GLU A 831 12.49 -37.86 -15.71
N ILE A 832 12.75 -36.55 -15.61
CA ILE A 832 12.73 -35.79 -14.39
C ILE A 832 11.50 -34.89 -14.39
N VAL A 833 10.68 -34.96 -13.32
CA VAL A 833 9.52 -34.08 -13.14
C VAL A 833 9.66 -33.32 -11.83
N MET A 834 9.71 -32.00 -11.92
CA MET A 834 9.67 -31.10 -10.75
C MET A 834 8.29 -30.47 -10.66
N ARG A 835 7.68 -30.49 -9.46
CA ARG A 835 6.35 -29.90 -9.23
C ARG A 835 6.33 -29.05 -7.97
N PHE A 836 5.71 -27.87 -8.07
CA PHE A 836 5.44 -27.00 -6.93
C PHE A 836 4.03 -27.21 -6.42
N ASP A 837 3.91 -27.90 -5.30
CA ASP A 837 2.64 -28.21 -4.65
C ASP A 837 2.80 -28.22 -3.11
N PRO A 838 2.78 -27.05 -2.48
CA PRO A 838 2.97 -26.95 -1.04
C PRO A 838 1.82 -27.59 -0.26
N LYS A 839 2.11 -28.63 0.55
CA LYS A 839 1.13 -29.31 1.41
C LYS A 839 0.42 -28.36 2.38
N SER A 840 1.08 -27.26 2.77
CA SER A 840 0.49 -26.23 3.62
C SER A 840 -0.77 -25.61 3.02
N ILE A 841 -0.83 -25.46 1.69
CA ILE A 841 -2.02 -24.91 1.00
C ILE A 841 -3.22 -25.82 1.20
N HIS A 842 -3.10 -27.12 0.98
CA HIS A 842 -4.20 -28.07 1.13
C HIS A 842 -4.79 -28.06 2.54
N THR A 843 -3.90 -28.06 3.55
CA THR A 843 -4.32 -28.06 4.96
C THR A 843 -5.00 -26.75 5.33
N THR A 844 -4.42 -25.63 4.95
CA THR A 844 -4.94 -24.29 5.31
C THR A 844 -6.21 -23.96 4.54
N GLU A 845 -6.37 -24.41 3.28
CA GLU A 845 -7.61 -24.27 2.51
C GLU A 845 -8.81 -24.99 3.18
N THR A 846 -8.60 -26.16 3.77
CA THR A 846 -9.65 -26.87 4.52
C THR A 846 -10.16 -26.01 5.70
N VAL A 847 -9.24 -25.38 6.44
CA VAL A 847 -9.60 -24.48 7.55
C VAL A 847 -10.29 -23.21 7.02
N ALA A 848 -9.79 -22.66 5.91
CA ALA A 848 -10.35 -21.47 5.28
C ALA A 848 -11.81 -21.71 4.83
N TYR A 849 -12.09 -22.80 4.11
CA TYR A 849 -13.45 -23.17 3.71
C TYR A 849 -14.39 -23.34 4.89
N THR A 850 -13.93 -24.05 5.94
CA THR A 850 -14.74 -24.25 7.16
C THR A 850 -15.07 -22.90 7.80
N SER A 851 -14.07 -22.02 7.95
CA SER A 851 -14.25 -20.72 8.57
C SER A 851 -15.14 -19.79 7.73
N ILE A 852 -14.97 -19.75 6.41
CA ILE A 852 -15.83 -18.99 5.49
C ILE A 852 -17.29 -19.46 5.61
N THR A 853 -17.51 -20.79 5.65
CA THR A 853 -18.85 -21.36 5.84
C THR A 853 -19.48 -20.86 7.14
N LEU A 854 -18.71 -20.86 8.24
CA LEU A 854 -19.18 -20.33 9.52
C LEU A 854 -19.52 -18.82 9.45
N VAL A 855 -18.73 -18.02 8.72
CA VAL A 855 -19.02 -16.58 8.50
C VAL A 855 -20.34 -16.41 7.78
N TYR A 856 -20.57 -17.15 6.68
CA TYR A 856 -21.81 -17.07 5.92
C TYR A 856 -23.03 -17.52 6.74
N LEU A 857 -22.90 -18.62 7.49
CA LEU A 857 -23.95 -19.07 8.38
C LEU A 857 -24.27 -18.04 9.48
N ALA A 858 -23.25 -17.48 10.12
CA ALA A 858 -23.43 -16.43 11.12
C ALA A 858 -24.16 -15.20 10.54
N LEU A 859 -23.79 -14.79 9.32
CA LEU A 859 -24.45 -13.69 8.61
C LEU A 859 -25.94 -13.99 8.35
N ILE A 860 -26.24 -15.17 7.79
CA ILE A 860 -27.61 -15.59 7.48
C ILE A 860 -28.45 -15.64 8.76
N VAL A 861 -27.94 -16.27 9.82
CA VAL A 861 -28.64 -16.39 11.11
C VAL A 861 -28.85 -15.00 11.74
N ALA A 862 -27.87 -14.10 11.66
CA ALA A 862 -28.00 -12.72 12.16
C ALA A 862 -29.05 -11.91 11.38
N LEU A 863 -29.10 -12.05 10.06
CA LEU A 863 -30.13 -11.42 9.20
C LEU A 863 -31.53 -11.94 9.55
N ILE A 864 -31.69 -13.26 9.59
CA ILE A 864 -32.98 -13.91 9.95
C ILE A 864 -33.42 -13.45 11.34
N ALA A 865 -32.53 -13.47 12.32
CA ALA A 865 -32.86 -13.05 13.70
C ALA A 865 -33.26 -11.58 13.76
N THR A 866 -32.60 -10.72 12.97
CA THR A 866 -32.92 -9.30 12.88
C THR A 866 -34.32 -9.09 12.29
N VAL A 867 -34.62 -9.72 11.16
CA VAL A 867 -35.94 -9.62 10.49
C VAL A 867 -37.04 -10.17 11.40
N ALA A 868 -36.83 -11.30 12.04
CA ALA A 868 -37.81 -11.89 12.97
C ALA A 868 -38.06 -11.02 14.19
N ALA A 869 -37.05 -10.28 14.68
CA ALA A 869 -37.23 -9.34 15.78
C ALA A 869 -38.12 -8.14 15.41
N TYR A 870 -38.06 -7.68 14.15
CA TYR A 870 -38.95 -6.63 13.64
C TYR A 870 -40.40 -7.14 13.50
N GLY A 871 -40.63 -8.39 13.07
CA GLY A 871 -41.97 -9.00 13.01
C GLY A 871 -42.66 -9.05 14.37
N ARG A 872 -41.93 -9.46 15.40
CA ARG A 872 -42.45 -9.59 16.78
C ARG A 872 -42.80 -8.26 17.44
N ARG A 873 -42.13 -7.18 17.08
CA ARG A 873 -42.48 -5.85 17.60
C ARG A 873 -43.87 -5.36 17.14
N LYS A 874 -44.35 -5.83 16.00
CA LYS A 874 -45.67 -5.47 15.46
C LYS A 874 -46.79 -6.25 16.13
N GLU A 875 -46.51 -7.48 16.61
CA GLU A 875 -47.50 -8.30 17.33
C GLU A 875 -47.73 -7.82 18.77
N GLN A 876 -46.82 -6.96 19.29
CA GLN A 876 -46.91 -6.39 20.66
C GLN A 876 -47.43 -4.95 20.69
N LEU A 877 -47.63 -4.29 19.53
CA LEU A 877 -48.28 -3.01 19.34
C LEU A 877 -49.70 -3.19 18.77
#